data_b0445b21b4b210901dfa5cddb3504baa
#
_entry.id   b0445b21b4b210901dfa5cddb3504baa
#
_cell.length_a   1.000
_cell.length_b   1.000
_cell.length_c   1.000
_cell.angle_alpha   90.00
_cell.angle_beta   90.00
_cell.angle_gamma   90.00
#
_symmetry.space_group_name_H-M   'P 1'
#
loop_
_entity.id
_entity.type
_entity.pdbx_description
1 polymer ?
#
loop_
_entity_poly.entity_id
_entity_poly.type
_entity_poly.pdbx_seq_one_letter_code
_entity_poly.pdbx_strand_id
1 'polypeptide(L)'
;MLGSMLGVVALALAVAGVIGWVVAVANSAPNLDQLKPRVPGQVSEVFAADGSPLGYIASSVLRTWVPGAQLPELLREATVAVEDRRFYQHGGVDYEGVVRAGARDLLNGGSSGLQGGSTLTMQLVNNIYLPTGINHNLRYKIIQAKLANELEAHHSKSWILTRYLNDVPYGTVNSRNAIGVGAASEMFFDKPVQDLDLAQIAVLAGLPQAPSAYNPFGHPQLAVQRRAEVLAAMVQSHYITEAQAQAANATPLQVRHNPTFGNVQQQQYVFDFVEQQLVAKLGQATVDRGGLKVYTTINLKDQAYARHALLENEGQPGDPAAALVSINPWNGHILAIAQNTNYGLGPKETVFDYATQSERQTGSSFKPFVLMTLIRDDDGNPNTTFYDSHLLAPGWLPGYPTYSVQTAEHSYQGVISVTRAMTLSDNTVFAQLGVDVGMSNVDAMAHAMGITAPLFGYPSEAIGGLHIGVSPLQMADAYATIANGGNHLAPTVLTKVVLPTGKVIDLGNPPPTRVFSEAQAYAATQVLQTVVTEGTGTAADYGCPAAGKTGTTSNYTDAWFVGYTPRLSTAVWVGYPNDTASMTDVNGLGPGFGGTLAAPIWHDYMDAASGGYCGEFTPPTVPWYGSPYFGKHAVSYRSYVYTAPTSTTVTVTTPANTSTTGGTTLPTTPTVAAPPTVAAPASTSPASAPAPPVSPTSPSGFGNGASGGTSAGGTSGAAGGTSGAGTGNGQG
;
A
#
# COMPACT_ATOMS: atom_id res chain seq x y z
N MET A 1 -73.77 -37.84 -9.99
CA MET A 1 -73.91 -36.35 -10.02
C MET A 1 -73.63 -35.70 -8.66
N LEU A 2 -74.11 -36.15 -7.51
CA LEU A 2 -73.87 -35.50 -6.21
C LEU A 2 -72.38 -35.50 -5.81
N GLY A 3 -71.65 -36.60 -6.05
CA GLY A 3 -70.25 -36.76 -5.71
C GLY A 3 -69.31 -35.85 -6.62
N SER A 4 -69.67 -35.67 -7.87
CA SER A 4 -68.93 -34.75 -8.80
C SER A 4 -69.17 -33.29 -8.43
N MET A 5 -70.37 -32.94 -7.95
CA MET A 5 -70.69 -31.60 -7.51
C MET A 5 -70.00 -31.24 -6.19
N LEU A 6 -69.93 -32.19 -5.23
CA LEU A 6 -69.10 -31.99 -4.00
C LEU A 6 -67.63 -31.87 -4.29
N GLY A 7 -67.10 -32.63 -5.25
CA GLY A 7 -65.69 -32.50 -5.69
C GLY A 7 -65.37 -31.11 -6.31
N VAL A 8 -66.29 -30.58 -7.13
CA VAL A 8 -66.13 -29.25 -7.72
C VAL A 8 -66.18 -28.13 -6.65
N VAL A 9 -67.13 -28.26 -5.68
CA VAL A 9 -67.24 -27.31 -4.58
C VAL A 9 -66.00 -27.35 -3.69
N ALA A 10 -65.51 -28.56 -3.33
CA ALA A 10 -64.30 -28.71 -2.56
C ALA A 10 -63.07 -28.12 -3.27
N LEU A 11 -62.95 -28.33 -4.60
CA LEU A 11 -61.89 -27.72 -5.41
C LEU A 11 -62.02 -26.20 -5.45
N ALA A 12 -63.20 -25.66 -5.61
CA ALA A 12 -63.46 -24.22 -5.62
C ALA A 12 -63.11 -23.59 -4.24
N LEU A 13 -63.43 -24.22 -3.13
CA LEU A 13 -63.08 -23.76 -1.80
C LEU A 13 -61.55 -23.84 -1.57
N ALA A 14 -60.89 -24.89 -2.03
CA ALA A 14 -59.42 -25.00 -1.97
C ALA A 14 -58.74 -23.91 -2.78
N VAL A 15 -59.18 -23.62 -3.98
CA VAL A 15 -58.67 -22.52 -4.85
C VAL A 15 -58.95 -21.18 -4.18
N ALA A 16 -60.15 -20.93 -3.64
CA ALA A 16 -60.43 -19.69 -2.89
C ALA A 16 -59.55 -19.52 -1.65
N GLY A 17 -59.28 -20.63 -0.90
CA GLY A 17 -58.33 -20.62 0.21
C GLY A 17 -56.91 -20.27 -0.18
N VAL A 18 -56.42 -20.83 -1.29
CA VAL A 18 -55.08 -20.49 -1.83
C VAL A 18 -55.02 -19.02 -2.28
N ILE A 19 -56.04 -18.54 -2.98
CA ILE A 19 -56.11 -17.12 -3.39
C ILE A 19 -56.12 -16.19 -2.16
N GLY A 20 -56.96 -16.51 -1.16
CA GLY A 20 -57.04 -15.75 0.08
C GLY A 20 -55.71 -15.69 0.82
N TRP A 21 -54.97 -16.82 0.86
CA TRP A 21 -53.64 -16.90 1.46
C TRP A 21 -52.61 -16.06 0.66
N VAL A 22 -52.61 -16.15 -0.67
CA VAL A 22 -51.72 -15.31 -1.54
C VAL A 22 -51.97 -13.83 -1.32
N VAL A 23 -53.25 -13.41 -1.27
CA VAL A 23 -53.62 -12.02 -0.99
C VAL A 23 -53.17 -11.56 0.41
N ALA A 24 -53.36 -12.41 1.42
CA ALA A 24 -52.94 -12.14 2.78
C ALA A 24 -51.40 -11.96 2.88
N VAL A 25 -50.63 -12.83 2.22
CA VAL A 25 -49.18 -12.74 2.16
C VAL A 25 -48.74 -11.46 1.40
N ALA A 26 -49.36 -11.15 0.25
CA ALA A 26 -49.07 -9.94 -0.49
C ALA A 26 -49.34 -8.67 0.33
N ASN A 27 -50.48 -8.61 1.05
CA ASN A 27 -50.85 -7.49 1.92
C ASN A 27 -49.96 -7.38 3.18
N SER A 28 -49.30 -8.47 3.62
CA SER A 28 -48.35 -8.43 4.72
C SER A 28 -46.98 -7.88 4.35
N ALA A 29 -46.69 -7.71 3.06
CA ALA A 29 -45.44 -7.14 2.57
C ALA A 29 -45.48 -5.61 2.67
N PRO A 30 -44.36 -4.95 2.99
CA PRO A 30 -44.26 -3.50 2.90
C PRO A 30 -44.50 -3.02 1.47
N ASN A 31 -45.02 -1.80 1.31
CA ASN A 31 -45.08 -1.16 -0.01
C ASN A 31 -43.70 -0.71 -0.45
N LEU A 32 -43.50 -0.61 -1.76
CA LEU A 32 -42.19 -0.24 -2.35
C LEU A 32 -41.66 1.09 -1.80
N ASP A 33 -42.55 2.09 -1.59
CA ASP A 33 -42.21 3.42 -1.06
C ASP A 33 -41.68 3.37 0.38
N GLN A 34 -41.95 2.32 1.13
CA GLN A 34 -41.47 2.10 2.50
C GLN A 34 -40.09 1.45 2.52
N LEU A 35 -39.63 0.91 1.39
CA LEU A 35 -38.36 0.24 1.25
C LEU A 35 -37.30 1.20 0.72
N LYS A 36 -36.19 1.30 1.43
CA LYS A 36 -35.01 2.02 0.89
C LYS A 36 -34.27 1.08 -0.05
N PRO A 37 -34.04 1.50 -1.33
CA PRO A 37 -33.20 0.72 -2.23
C PRO A 37 -31.83 0.51 -1.59
N ARG A 38 -31.34 -0.71 -1.65
CA ARG A 38 -29.93 -0.97 -1.40
C ARG A 38 -29.17 -0.35 -2.56
N VAL A 39 -28.30 0.58 -2.24
CA VAL A 39 -27.32 1.10 -3.20
C VAL A 39 -26.06 0.30 -2.94
N PRO A 40 -25.71 -0.68 -3.79
CA PRO A 40 -24.40 -1.30 -3.72
C PRO A 40 -23.36 -0.19 -3.78
N GLY A 41 -22.26 -0.31 -3.02
CA GLY A 41 -21.18 0.65 -3.07
C GLY A 41 -20.72 0.87 -4.51
N GLN A 42 -20.40 2.10 -4.87
CA GLN A 42 -19.78 2.42 -6.16
C GLN A 42 -18.28 2.35 -6.03
N VAL A 43 -17.58 2.03 -7.10
CA VAL A 43 -16.13 2.14 -7.16
C VAL A 43 -15.75 3.61 -7.06
N SER A 44 -14.73 3.90 -6.23
CA SER A 44 -14.13 5.22 -6.17
C SER A 44 -12.89 5.27 -7.05
N GLU A 45 -12.82 6.24 -7.94
CA GLU A 45 -11.69 6.47 -8.84
C GLU A 45 -10.59 7.24 -8.09
N VAL A 46 -9.35 6.80 -8.21
CA VAL A 46 -8.19 7.46 -7.60
C VAL A 46 -7.30 8.00 -8.70
N PHE A 47 -6.91 9.25 -8.58
CA PHE A 47 -6.07 9.97 -9.52
C PHE A 47 -4.74 10.34 -8.88
N ALA A 48 -3.67 10.25 -9.66
CA ALA A 48 -2.34 10.74 -9.29
C ALA A 48 -2.28 12.27 -9.25
N ALA A 49 -1.16 12.82 -8.84
CA ALA A 49 -0.95 14.26 -8.70
C ALA A 49 -1.15 15.04 -10.01
N ASP A 50 -0.83 14.44 -11.16
CA ASP A 50 -1.00 15.01 -12.50
C ASP A 50 -2.43 14.83 -13.06
N GLY A 51 -3.32 14.18 -12.31
CA GLY A 51 -4.70 13.88 -12.72
C GLY A 51 -4.85 12.62 -13.57
N SER A 52 -3.78 11.90 -13.84
CA SER A 52 -3.85 10.60 -14.53
C SER A 52 -4.51 9.55 -13.62
N PRO A 53 -5.21 8.55 -14.18
CA PRO A 53 -5.78 7.47 -13.38
C PRO A 53 -4.68 6.68 -12.66
N LEU A 54 -4.78 6.60 -11.33
CA LEU A 54 -3.93 5.75 -10.50
C LEU A 54 -4.55 4.36 -10.34
N GLY A 55 -5.88 4.29 -10.23
CA GLY A 55 -6.65 3.07 -10.06
C GLY A 55 -7.95 3.30 -9.30
N TYR A 56 -8.37 2.31 -8.53
CA TYR A 56 -9.67 2.33 -7.86
C TYR A 56 -9.55 1.89 -6.40
N ILE A 57 -10.23 2.57 -5.50
CA ILE A 57 -10.53 2.02 -4.17
C ILE A 57 -11.77 1.15 -4.35
N ALA A 58 -11.56 -0.15 -4.23
CA ALA A 58 -12.62 -1.14 -4.35
C ALA A 58 -13.07 -1.54 -2.96
N SER A 59 -14.36 -1.33 -2.68
CA SER A 59 -15.06 -2.20 -1.75
C SER A 59 -15.02 -3.65 -2.28
N SER A 60 -15.44 -4.64 -1.50
CA SER A 60 -15.66 -6.03 -1.98
C SER A 60 -16.57 -6.12 -3.23
N VAL A 61 -17.12 -4.99 -3.66
CA VAL A 61 -18.04 -4.81 -4.77
C VAL A 61 -17.48 -3.76 -5.73
N LEU A 62 -17.20 -4.18 -6.96
CA LEU A 62 -16.88 -3.28 -8.07
C LEU A 62 -18.16 -2.88 -8.78
N ARG A 63 -18.43 -1.58 -8.90
CA ARG A 63 -19.60 -1.08 -9.60
C ARG A 63 -19.28 0.21 -10.34
N THR A 64 -19.45 0.16 -11.66
CA THR A 64 -19.36 1.31 -12.55
C THR A 64 -20.75 1.56 -13.14
N TRP A 65 -21.37 2.69 -12.83
CA TRP A 65 -22.68 3.05 -13.36
C TRP A 65 -22.58 3.46 -14.83
N VAL A 66 -23.38 2.84 -15.69
CA VAL A 66 -23.49 3.17 -17.11
C VAL A 66 -24.84 3.85 -17.37
N PRO A 67 -24.86 5.12 -17.80
CA PRO A 67 -26.10 5.79 -18.19
C PRO A 67 -26.84 5.02 -19.28
N GLY A 68 -28.19 5.04 -19.23
CA GLY A 68 -29.00 4.30 -20.17
C GLY A 68 -28.69 4.60 -21.64
N ALA A 69 -28.36 5.85 -21.97
CA ALA A 69 -28.00 6.24 -23.35
C ALA A 69 -26.65 5.65 -23.83
N GLN A 70 -25.81 5.16 -22.92
CA GLN A 70 -24.51 4.56 -23.24
C GLN A 70 -24.54 3.03 -23.28
N LEU A 71 -25.65 2.41 -22.88
CA LEU A 71 -25.82 0.95 -22.97
C LEU A 71 -26.08 0.53 -24.39
N PRO A 72 -25.28 -0.37 -25.01
CA PRO A 72 -25.50 -0.88 -26.36
C PRO A 72 -26.89 -1.52 -26.50
N GLU A 73 -27.56 -1.29 -27.61
CA GLU A 73 -28.89 -1.88 -27.87
C GLU A 73 -28.81 -3.41 -27.93
N LEU A 74 -27.78 -3.97 -28.57
CA LEU A 74 -27.56 -5.44 -28.61
C LEU A 74 -27.41 -6.05 -27.21
N LEU A 75 -26.87 -5.31 -26.21
CA LEU A 75 -26.79 -5.80 -24.87
C LEU A 75 -28.15 -5.86 -24.16
N ARG A 76 -29.02 -4.87 -24.43
CA ARG A 76 -30.40 -4.85 -23.93
C ARG A 76 -31.20 -6.00 -24.53
N GLU A 77 -31.09 -6.20 -25.84
CA GLU A 77 -31.74 -7.27 -26.60
C GLU A 77 -31.25 -8.65 -26.15
N ALA A 78 -29.92 -8.85 -25.95
CA ALA A 78 -29.35 -10.09 -25.46
C ALA A 78 -29.88 -10.45 -24.05
N THR A 79 -29.94 -9.45 -23.17
CA THR A 79 -30.44 -9.64 -21.79
C THR A 79 -31.93 -9.99 -21.80
N VAL A 80 -32.75 -9.28 -22.57
CA VAL A 80 -34.18 -9.55 -22.72
C VAL A 80 -34.42 -10.94 -23.37
N ALA A 81 -33.65 -11.29 -24.38
CA ALA A 81 -33.78 -12.56 -25.08
C ALA A 81 -33.57 -13.77 -24.17
N VAL A 82 -32.56 -13.70 -23.30
CA VAL A 82 -32.13 -14.84 -22.45
C VAL A 82 -32.85 -14.88 -21.12
N GLU A 83 -33.13 -13.72 -20.49
CA GLU A 83 -33.69 -13.65 -19.14
C GLU A 83 -35.21 -13.52 -19.13
N ASP A 84 -35.77 -12.75 -20.07
CA ASP A 84 -37.22 -12.42 -20.07
C ASP A 84 -37.70 -12.04 -21.46
N ARG A 85 -37.86 -13.03 -22.34
CA ARG A 85 -38.21 -12.82 -23.75
C ARG A 85 -39.46 -11.97 -24.00
N ARG A 86 -40.43 -12.00 -23.06
CA ARG A 86 -41.67 -11.25 -23.13
C ARG A 86 -41.69 -9.98 -22.30
N PHE A 87 -40.53 -9.51 -21.87
CA PHE A 87 -40.37 -8.35 -21.01
C PHE A 87 -41.22 -7.16 -21.35
N TYR A 88 -41.33 -6.84 -22.64
CA TYR A 88 -42.12 -5.72 -23.14
C TYR A 88 -43.64 -6.03 -23.28
N GLN A 89 -44.08 -7.28 -23.03
CA GLN A 89 -45.46 -7.74 -23.27
C GLN A 89 -46.22 -7.99 -21.96
N HIS A 90 -45.57 -8.01 -20.81
CA HIS A 90 -46.21 -8.25 -19.50
C HIS A 90 -45.85 -7.14 -18.51
N GLY A 91 -46.46 -7.14 -17.32
CA GLY A 91 -46.13 -6.27 -16.18
C GLY A 91 -45.00 -6.85 -15.34
N GLY A 92 -44.94 -6.47 -14.05
CA GLY A 92 -43.92 -6.97 -13.10
C GLY A 92 -43.80 -8.48 -13.01
N VAL A 93 -44.89 -9.21 -13.35
CA VAL A 93 -44.96 -10.67 -13.35
C VAL A 93 -45.48 -11.17 -14.68
N ASP A 94 -44.83 -12.15 -15.29
CA ASP A 94 -45.31 -12.87 -16.48
C ASP A 94 -46.25 -14.02 -16.04
N TYR A 95 -47.52 -13.72 -15.78
CA TYR A 95 -48.53 -14.72 -15.36
C TYR A 95 -48.70 -15.86 -16.36
N GLU A 96 -48.65 -15.59 -17.66
CA GLU A 96 -48.72 -16.62 -18.72
C GLU A 96 -47.46 -17.52 -18.71
N GLY A 97 -46.29 -16.94 -18.51
CA GLY A 97 -45.04 -17.69 -18.33
C GLY A 97 -45.05 -18.58 -17.11
N VAL A 98 -45.60 -18.10 -16.00
CA VAL A 98 -45.75 -18.89 -14.76
C VAL A 98 -46.66 -20.08 -14.97
N VAL A 99 -47.82 -19.88 -15.62
CA VAL A 99 -48.77 -21.00 -15.92
C VAL A 99 -48.11 -22.01 -16.86
N ARG A 100 -47.38 -21.55 -17.88
CA ARG A 100 -46.68 -22.42 -18.84
C ARG A 100 -45.56 -23.21 -18.17
N ALA A 101 -44.80 -22.59 -17.25
CA ALA A 101 -43.73 -23.25 -16.46
C ALA A 101 -44.35 -24.32 -15.51
N GLY A 102 -45.44 -24.00 -14.81
CA GLY A 102 -46.13 -24.92 -13.92
C GLY A 102 -46.75 -26.13 -14.67
N ALA A 103 -47.31 -25.91 -15.86
CA ALA A 103 -47.79 -26.97 -16.73
C ALA A 103 -46.68 -27.92 -17.19
N ARG A 104 -45.53 -27.37 -17.54
CA ARG A 104 -44.32 -28.12 -17.93
C ARG A 104 -43.77 -28.98 -16.81
N ASP A 105 -43.67 -28.41 -15.57
CA ASP A 105 -43.21 -29.11 -14.38
C ASP A 105 -44.12 -30.26 -14.03
N LEU A 106 -45.43 -30.07 -14.17
CA LEU A 106 -46.45 -31.13 -13.94
C LEU A 106 -46.32 -32.31 -14.92
N LEU A 107 -45.99 -31.97 -16.19
CA LEU A 107 -45.84 -32.99 -17.26
C LEU A 107 -44.49 -33.73 -17.15
N ASN A 108 -43.46 -33.12 -16.56
CA ASN A 108 -42.11 -33.68 -16.43
C ASN A 108 -41.87 -34.36 -15.06
N GLY A 109 -42.91 -34.65 -14.26
CA GLY A 109 -42.80 -35.39 -13.01
C GLY A 109 -42.29 -34.63 -11.80
N GLY A 110 -42.33 -33.29 -11.82
CA GLY A 110 -42.11 -32.47 -10.62
C GLY A 110 -40.69 -32.37 -10.07
N SER A 111 -39.68 -32.76 -10.84
CA SER A 111 -38.26 -32.82 -10.39
C SER A 111 -37.41 -31.59 -10.70
N SER A 112 -37.89 -30.68 -11.50
CA SER A 112 -37.20 -29.41 -11.82
C SER A 112 -38.00 -28.29 -11.15
N GLY A 113 -37.58 -27.83 -9.96
CA GLY A 113 -38.23 -26.72 -9.27
C GLY A 113 -38.48 -25.54 -10.23
N LEU A 114 -39.54 -24.74 -9.98
CA LEU A 114 -40.04 -23.57 -10.74
C LEU A 114 -38.91 -22.67 -11.38
N GLN A 115 -38.06 -23.26 -12.24
CA GLN A 115 -37.07 -22.58 -13.02
C GLN A 115 -37.69 -21.98 -14.27
N GLY A 116 -37.56 -20.68 -14.49
CA GLY A 116 -38.03 -19.96 -15.69
C GLY A 116 -39.26 -19.06 -15.49
N GLY A 117 -39.72 -18.83 -14.24
CA GLY A 117 -40.87 -17.95 -13.96
C GLY A 117 -40.53 -16.59 -13.33
N SER A 118 -39.26 -16.21 -13.21
CA SER A 118 -38.88 -14.91 -12.65
C SER A 118 -38.58 -13.91 -13.77
N THR A 119 -39.29 -12.79 -13.77
CA THR A 119 -39.08 -11.69 -14.73
C THR A 119 -37.83 -10.88 -14.38
N LEU A 120 -37.31 -10.07 -15.33
CA LEU A 120 -36.25 -9.08 -15.08
C LEU A 120 -36.60 -8.14 -13.92
N THR A 121 -37.86 -7.72 -13.83
CA THR A 121 -38.34 -6.86 -12.74
C THR A 121 -38.32 -7.56 -11.40
N MET A 122 -38.71 -8.84 -11.35
CA MET A 122 -38.61 -9.65 -10.12
C MET A 122 -37.15 -9.83 -9.69
N GLN A 123 -36.22 -10.08 -10.60
CA GLN A 123 -34.80 -10.19 -10.30
C GLN A 123 -34.24 -8.87 -9.79
N LEU A 124 -34.62 -7.72 -10.40
CA LEU A 124 -34.22 -6.39 -9.96
C LEU A 124 -34.72 -6.12 -8.54
N VAL A 125 -35.98 -6.40 -8.22
CA VAL A 125 -36.55 -6.27 -6.87
C VAL A 125 -35.76 -7.11 -5.86
N ASN A 126 -35.39 -8.34 -6.21
CA ASN A 126 -34.58 -9.21 -5.39
C ASN A 126 -33.23 -8.57 -5.04
N ASN A 127 -32.56 -7.99 -6.02
CA ASN A 127 -31.20 -7.44 -5.85
C ASN A 127 -31.19 -6.12 -5.08
N ILE A 128 -32.23 -5.27 -5.25
CA ILE A 128 -32.25 -3.92 -4.71
C ILE A 128 -33.01 -3.77 -3.40
N TYR A 129 -34.15 -4.46 -3.26
CA TYR A 129 -35.09 -4.19 -2.16
C TYR A 129 -35.19 -5.32 -1.12
N LEU A 130 -34.94 -6.57 -1.52
CA LEU A 130 -35.12 -7.70 -0.62
C LEU A 130 -33.80 -8.09 0.10
N PRO A 131 -33.87 -8.57 1.37
CA PRO A 131 -32.69 -8.98 2.11
C PRO A 131 -32.00 -10.18 1.45
N THR A 132 -30.65 -10.22 1.46
CA THR A 132 -29.86 -11.37 1.03
C THR A 132 -29.92 -12.52 2.06
N GLY A 133 -29.80 -13.76 1.60
CA GLY A 133 -29.69 -14.93 2.50
C GLY A 133 -31.02 -15.46 3.06
N ILE A 134 -32.16 -15.00 2.56
CA ILE A 134 -33.49 -15.55 2.95
C ILE A 134 -33.82 -16.74 2.06
N ASN A 135 -34.44 -17.77 2.66
CA ASN A 135 -34.98 -18.91 1.93
C ASN A 135 -36.04 -18.46 0.89
N HIS A 136 -35.80 -18.76 -0.39
CA HIS A 136 -36.67 -18.42 -1.52
C HIS A 136 -37.91 -19.35 -1.54
N ASN A 137 -38.74 -19.31 -0.48
CA ASN A 137 -39.97 -20.03 -0.39
C ASN A 137 -41.11 -19.33 -1.15
N LEU A 138 -42.27 -19.98 -1.23
CA LEU A 138 -43.45 -19.46 -1.94
C LEU A 138 -43.93 -18.10 -1.41
N ARG A 139 -43.84 -17.86 -0.10
CA ARG A 139 -44.15 -16.57 0.52
C ARG A 139 -43.22 -15.45 -0.02
N TYR A 140 -41.94 -15.75 -0.09
CA TYR A 140 -40.94 -14.83 -0.64
C TYR A 140 -41.25 -14.48 -2.10
N LYS A 141 -41.61 -15.46 -2.93
CA LYS A 141 -42.01 -15.28 -4.32
C LYS A 141 -43.24 -14.40 -4.49
N ILE A 142 -44.24 -14.53 -3.59
CA ILE A 142 -45.42 -13.66 -3.60
C ILE A 142 -45.06 -12.21 -3.27
N ILE A 143 -44.20 -11.99 -2.27
CA ILE A 143 -43.74 -10.67 -1.90
C ILE A 143 -42.92 -10.03 -3.07
N GLN A 144 -42.02 -10.79 -3.67
CA GLN A 144 -41.24 -10.39 -4.84
C GLN A 144 -42.14 -9.98 -6.02
N ALA A 145 -43.19 -10.78 -6.30
CA ALA A 145 -44.15 -10.50 -7.35
C ALA A 145 -44.98 -9.23 -7.08
N LYS A 146 -45.42 -8.98 -5.86
CA LYS A 146 -46.10 -7.74 -5.46
C LYS A 146 -45.22 -6.52 -5.73
N LEU A 147 -43.98 -6.53 -5.19
CA LEU A 147 -43.04 -5.41 -5.34
C LEU A 147 -42.64 -5.19 -6.79
N ALA A 148 -42.54 -6.25 -7.62
CA ALA A 148 -42.26 -6.12 -9.03
C ALA A 148 -43.40 -5.41 -9.78
N ASN A 149 -44.66 -5.73 -9.46
CA ASN A 149 -45.82 -5.03 -10.05
C ASN A 149 -45.87 -3.56 -9.60
N GLU A 150 -45.57 -3.25 -8.34
CA GLU A 150 -45.49 -1.88 -7.85
C GLU A 150 -44.35 -1.12 -8.55
N LEU A 151 -43.16 -1.73 -8.74
CA LEU A 151 -42.04 -1.10 -9.45
C LEU A 151 -42.40 -0.73 -10.88
N GLU A 152 -43.08 -1.61 -11.61
CA GLU A 152 -43.53 -1.33 -12.98
C GLU A 152 -44.69 -0.33 -13.05
N ALA A 153 -45.47 -0.18 -12.01
CA ALA A 153 -46.49 0.88 -11.94
C ALA A 153 -45.86 2.28 -11.89
N HIS A 154 -44.63 2.39 -11.35
CA HIS A 154 -43.96 3.68 -11.15
C HIS A 154 -42.83 3.95 -12.15
N HIS A 155 -42.31 2.93 -12.86
CA HIS A 155 -41.13 3.06 -13.73
C HIS A 155 -41.33 2.42 -15.11
N SER A 156 -40.76 3.03 -16.13
CA SER A 156 -40.80 2.51 -17.51
C SER A 156 -39.90 1.26 -17.65
N LYS A 157 -40.22 0.42 -18.62
CA LYS A 157 -39.43 -0.75 -19.03
C LYS A 157 -37.95 -0.39 -19.30
N SER A 158 -37.71 0.73 -19.97
CA SER A 158 -36.32 1.22 -20.21
C SER A 158 -35.60 1.57 -18.94
N TRP A 159 -36.28 2.19 -17.98
CA TRP A 159 -35.68 2.48 -16.66
C TRP A 159 -35.35 1.17 -15.90
N ILE A 160 -36.29 0.21 -15.89
CA ILE A 160 -36.12 -1.09 -15.22
C ILE A 160 -34.93 -1.85 -15.81
N LEU A 161 -34.84 -1.93 -17.15
CA LEU A 161 -33.74 -2.63 -17.82
C LEU A 161 -32.38 -1.94 -17.58
N THR A 162 -32.36 -0.59 -17.60
CA THR A 162 -31.16 0.18 -17.25
C THR A 162 -30.72 -0.09 -15.82
N ARG A 163 -31.66 -0.10 -14.86
CA ARG A 163 -31.36 -0.44 -13.46
C ARG A 163 -30.87 -1.86 -13.33
N TYR A 164 -31.53 -2.82 -13.96
CA TYR A 164 -31.15 -4.22 -13.96
C TYR A 164 -29.68 -4.40 -14.40
N LEU A 165 -29.33 -3.88 -15.57
CA LEU A 165 -27.97 -3.97 -16.12
C LEU A 165 -26.91 -3.32 -15.23
N ASN A 166 -27.29 -2.35 -14.40
CA ASN A 166 -26.38 -1.68 -13.46
C ASN A 166 -26.36 -2.25 -12.04
N ASP A 167 -27.29 -3.13 -11.67
CA ASP A 167 -27.45 -3.58 -10.29
C ASP A 167 -27.35 -5.11 -10.08
N VAL A 168 -27.33 -5.89 -11.17
CA VAL A 168 -27.18 -7.34 -11.01
C VAL A 168 -25.72 -7.76 -10.86
N PRO A 169 -25.43 -8.85 -10.11
CA PRO A 169 -24.08 -9.40 -10.01
C PRO A 169 -23.71 -10.16 -11.29
N TYR A 170 -22.48 -9.92 -11.79
CA TYR A 170 -21.90 -10.58 -12.95
C TYR A 170 -20.82 -11.61 -12.60
N GLY A 171 -20.38 -11.68 -11.36
CA GLY A 171 -19.40 -12.66 -10.90
C GLY A 171 -18.24 -12.05 -10.13
N THR A 172 -17.40 -12.93 -9.59
CA THR A 172 -16.29 -12.56 -8.73
C THR A 172 -14.98 -12.97 -9.38
N VAL A 173 -14.02 -12.04 -9.41
CA VAL A 173 -12.64 -12.28 -9.83
C VAL A 173 -11.74 -11.71 -8.73
N ASN A 174 -10.76 -12.48 -8.25
CA ASN A 174 -9.84 -12.06 -7.20
C ASN A 174 -10.54 -11.47 -5.96
N SER A 175 -11.54 -12.18 -5.44
CA SER A 175 -12.39 -11.80 -4.30
C SER A 175 -13.22 -10.53 -4.48
N ARG A 176 -13.28 -9.94 -5.66
CA ARG A 176 -14.08 -8.75 -6.00
C ARG A 176 -15.26 -9.13 -6.87
N ASN A 177 -16.45 -8.69 -6.48
CA ASN A 177 -17.69 -8.98 -7.19
C ASN A 177 -18.07 -7.82 -8.13
N ALA A 178 -18.17 -8.09 -9.42
CA ALA A 178 -18.67 -7.11 -10.40
C ALA A 178 -20.20 -6.96 -10.28
N ILE A 179 -20.66 -5.80 -9.83
CA ILE A 179 -22.05 -5.39 -9.83
C ILE A 179 -22.29 -4.42 -10.98
N GLY A 180 -23.20 -4.78 -11.87
CA GLY A 180 -23.50 -4.03 -13.06
C GLY A 180 -22.55 -4.31 -14.24
N VAL A 181 -23.08 -4.13 -15.42
CA VAL A 181 -22.43 -4.48 -16.69
C VAL A 181 -21.18 -3.62 -16.97
N GLY A 182 -21.13 -2.38 -16.47
CA GLY A 182 -19.95 -1.53 -16.62
C GLY A 182 -18.74 -2.14 -15.93
N ALA A 183 -18.89 -2.50 -14.65
CA ALA A 183 -17.83 -3.19 -13.90
C ALA A 183 -17.48 -4.55 -14.50
N ALA A 184 -18.48 -5.30 -14.99
CA ALA A 184 -18.26 -6.59 -15.62
C ALA A 184 -17.48 -6.48 -16.95
N SER A 185 -17.78 -5.49 -17.77
CA SER A 185 -17.08 -5.22 -19.02
C SER A 185 -15.60 -4.95 -18.81
N GLU A 186 -15.29 -4.05 -17.86
CA GLU A 186 -13.92 -3.75 -17.47
C GLU A 186 -13.22 -4.97 -16.85
N MET A 187 -13.91 -5.70 -15.96
CA MET A 187 -13.33 -6.85 -15.25
C MET A 187 -12.97 -8.01 -16.19
N PHE A 188 -13.83 -8.33 -17.15
CA PHE A 188 -13.66 -9.52 -18.00
C PHE A 188 -12.98 -9.24 -19.33
N PHE A 189 -13.09 -8.01 -19.86
CA PHE A 189 -12.64 -7.68 -21.20
C PHE A 189 -11.70 -6.50 -21.31
N ASP A 190 -11.47 -5.76 -20.19
CA ASP A 190 -10.66 -4.54 -20.17
C ASP A 190 -11.15 -3.52 -21.23
N LYS A 191 -12.47 -3.33 -21.28
CA LYS A 191 -13.14 -2.44 -22.25
C LYS A 191 -14.33 -1.73 -21.62
N PRO A 192 -14.60 -0.47 -22.00
CA PRO A 192 -15.90 0.14 -21.73
C PRO A 192 -17.02 -0.63 -22.45
N VAL A 193 -18.22 -0.62 -21.86
CA VAL A 193 -19.35 -1.45 -22.34
C VAL A 193 -19.77 -1.12 -23.79
N GLN A 194 -19.50 0.11 -24.25
CA GLN A 194 -19.80 0.57 -25.60
C GLN A 194 -18.94 -0.10 -26.68
N ASP A 195 -17.77 -0.61 -26.32
CA ASP A 195 -16.78 -1.18 -27.23
C ASP A 195 -16.82 -2.71 -27.30
N LEU A 196 -17.85 -3.32 -26.65
CA LEU A 196 -18.05 -4.76 -26.68
C LEU A 196 -18.59 -5.23 -28.02
N ASP A 197 -18.04 -6.31 -28.54
CA ASP A 197 -18.58 -7.03 -29.69
C ASP A 197 -19.74 -7.96 -29.29
N LEU A 198 -20.46 -8.52 -30.31
CA LEU A 198 -21.60 -9.40 -30.09
C LEU A 198 -21.23 -10.66 -29.25
N ALA A 199 -20.02 -11.22 -29.40
CA ALA A 199 -19.59 -12.39 -28.68
C ALA A 199 -19.39 -12.05 -27.17
N GLN A 200 -18.79 -10.91 -26.88
CA GLN A 200 -18.58 -10.39 -25.53
C GLN A 200 -19.90 -10.00 -24.84
N ILE A 201 -20.80 -9.33 -25.60
CA ILE A 201 -22.16 -8.99 -25.15
C ILE A 201 -22.91 -10.26 -24.73
N ALA A 202 -22.86 -11.31 -25.56
CA ALA A 202 -23.56 -12.56 -25.27
C ALA A 202 -22.98 -13.29 -24.05
N VAL A 203 -21.66 -13.21 -23.83
CA VAL A 203 -21.06 -13.72 -22.56
C VAL A 203 -21.64 -12.96 -21.37
N LEU A 204 -21.59 -11.61 -21.36
CA LEU A 204 -22.08 -10.82 -20.24
C LEU A 204 -23.58 -11.04 -20.00
N ALA A 205 -24.41 -11.04 -21.02
CA ALA A 205 -25.85 -11.28 -20.88
C ALA A 205 -26.17 -12.67 -20.28
N GLY A 206 -25.28 -13.63 -20.44
CA GLY A 206 -25.43 -14.98 -19.89
C GLY A 206 -25.00 -15.17 -18.42
N LEU A 207 -24.15 -14.28 -17.88
CA LEU A 207 -23.57 -14.41 -16.55
C LEU A 207 -24.59 -14.32 -15.40
N PRO A 208 -25.59 -13.39 -15.41
CA PRO A 208 -26.45 -13.15 -14.24
C PRO A 208 -27.23 -14.39 -13.73
N GLN A 209 -27.49 -15.36 -14.58
CA GLN A 209 -28.19 -16.59 -14.19
C GLN A 209 -27.41 -17.41 -13.15
N ALA A 210 -26.09 -17.55 -13.34
CA ALA A 210 -25.19 -18.28 -12.44
C ALA A 210 -23.75 -17.73 -12.56
N PRO A 211 -23.47 -16.56 -11.97
CA PRO A 211 -22.23 -15.82 -12.21
C PRO A 211 -20.94 -16.58 -11.91
N SER A 212 -20.97 -17.41 -10.84
CA SER A 212 -19.81 -18.25 -10.46
C SER A 212 -19.61 -19.44 -11.40
N ALA A 213 -20.70 -20.05 -11.88
CA ALA A 213 -20.64 -21.22 -12.76
C ALA A 213 -20.20 -20.86 -14.19
N TYR A 214 -20.58 -19.68 -14.66
CA TYR A 214 -20.27 -19.20 -16.02
C TYR A 214 -19.08 -18.23 -16.07
N ASN A 215 -18.34 -18.08 -14.98
CA ASN A 215 -17.17 -17.19 -14.93
C ASN A 215 -16.15 -17.57 -16.01
N PRO A 216 -15.86 -16.70 -17.00
CA PRO A 216 -15.05 -17.06 -18.16
C PRO A 216 -13.56 -17.30 -17.84
N PHE A 217 -13.06 -16.80 -16.70
CA PHE A 217 -11.71 -17.13 -16.22
C PHE A 217 -11.66 -18.50 -15.53
N GLY A 218 -12.64 -18.81 -14.67
CA GLY A 218 -12.68 -20.07 -13.93
C GLY A 218 -13.23 -21.25 -14.73
N HIS A 219 -14.24 -21.00 -15.58
CA HIS A 219 -15.00 -22.03 -16.30
C HIS A 219 -15.23 -21.66 -17.76
N PRO A 220 -14.15 -21.51 -18.60
CA PRO A 220 -14.25 -21.02 -19.97
C PRO A 220 -15.17 -21.84 -20.88
N GLN A 221 -15.22 -23.17 -20.69
CA GLN A 221 -16.09 -24.03 -21.50
C GLN A 221 -17.58 -23.79 -21.20
N LEU A 222 -17.94 -23.62 -19.92
CA LEU A 222 -19.31 -23.31 -19.52
C LEU A 222 -19.71 -21.91 -19.98
N ALA A 223 -18.78 -20.95 -19.97
CA ALA A 223 -19.02 -19.62 -20.50
C ALA A 223 -19.29 -19.63 -22.02
N VAL A 224 -18.57 -20.43 -22.81
CA VAL A 224 -18.82 -20.62 -24.25
C VAL A 224 -20.16 -21.28 -24.48
N GLN A 225 -20.51 -22.33 -23.71
CA GLN A 225 -21.83 -22.99 -23.82
C GLN A 225 -22.95 -21.98 -23.51
N ARG A 226 -22.84 -21.21 -22.43
CA ARG A 226 -23.83 -20.21 -22.05
C ARG A 226 -23.96 -19.09 -23.10
N ARG A 227 -22.84 -18.65 -23.68
CA ARG A 227 -22.84 -17.71 -24.82
C ARG A 227 -23.66 -18.24 -25.99
N ALA A 228 -23.49 -19.53 -26.34
CA ALA A 228 -24.27 -20.15 -27.43
C ALA A 228 -25.77 -20.15 -27.11
N GLU A 229 -26.18 -20.39 -25.88
CA GLU A 229 -27.59 -20.31 -25.44
C GLU A 229 -28.16 -18.87 -25.61
N VAL A 230 -27.38 -17.84 -25.20
CA VAL A 230 -27.77 -16.43 -25.39
C VAL A 230 -27.94 -16.09 -26.87
N LEU A 231 -26.96 -16.43 -27.72
CA LEU A 231 -27.02 -16.19 -29.14
C LEU A 231 -28.22 -16.89 -29.81
N ALA A 232 -28.52 -18.14 -29.43
CA ALA A 232 -29.69 -18.86 -29.89
C ALA A 232 -31.00 -18.17 -29.47
N ALA A 233 -31.07 -17.65 -28.22
CA ALA A 233 -32.21 -16.89 -27.73
C ALA A 233 -32.41 -15.57 -28.54
N MET A 234 -31.32 -14.89 -28.88
CA MET A 234 -31.36 -13.68 -29.72
C MET A 234 -31.85 -13.97 -31.13
N VAL A 235 -31.43 -15.10 -31.74
CA VAL A 235 -31.97 -15.54 -33.06
C VAL A 235 -33.48 -15.82 -32.98
N GLN A 236 -33.91 -16.57 -31.95
CA GLN A 236 -35.32 -16.88 -31.72
C GLN A 236 -36.18 -15.62 -31.48
N SER A 237 -35.59 -14.55 -30.99
CA SER A 237 -36.22 -13.25 -30.75
C SER A 237 -36.09 -12.30 -31.95
N HIS A 238 -35.46 -12.74 -33.02
CA HIS A 238 -35.20 -11.96 -34.24
C HIS A 238 -34.35 -10.71 -34.04
N TYR A 239 -33.51 -10.67 -33.02
CA TYR A 239 -32.56 -9.58 -32.76
C TYR A 239 -31.30 -9.70 -33.63
N ILE A 240 -30.88 -10.94 -33.95
CA ILE A 240 -29.76 -11.23 -34.82
C ILE A 240 -30.10 -12.37 -35.79
N THR A 241 -29.31 -12.49 -36.84
CA THR A 241 -29.43 -13.60 -37.82
C THR A 241 -28.64 -14.82 -37.32
N GLU A 242 -28.99 -16.01 -37.86
CA GLU A 242 -28.25 -17.24 -37.61
C GLU A 242 -26.76 -17.12 -37.99
N ALA A 243 -26.44 -16.45 -39.10
CA ALA A 243 -25.07 -16.21 -39.53
C ALA A 243 -24.29 -15.35 -38.53
N GLN A 244 -24.90 -14.31 -37.96
CA GLN A 244 -24.29 -13.50 -36.92
C GLN A 244 -24.04 -14.30 -35.64
N ALA A 245 -25.00 -15.14 -35.24
CA ALA A 245 -24.86 -16.01 -34.07
C ALA A 245 -23.71 -17.02 -34.25
N GLN A 246 -23.61 -17.66 -35.41
CA GLN A 246 -22.53 -18.61 -35.72
C GLN A 246 -21.16 -17.92 -35.74
N ALA A 247 -21.04 -16.74 -36.35
CA ALA A 247 -19.82 -15.96 -36.39
C ALA A 247 -19.39 -15.55 -34.96
N ALA A 248 -20.30 -15.03 -34.14
CA ALA A 248 -20.01 -14.66 -32.74
C ALA A 248 -19.66 -15.87 -31.88
N ASN A 249 -20.30 -17.03 -32.12
CA ASN A 249 -19.98 -18.25 -31.35
C ASN A 249 -18.63 -18.87 -31.72
N ALA A 250 -18.16 -18.66 -32.96
CA ALA A 250 -16.84 -19.09 -33.40
C ALA A 250 -15.69 -18.21 -32.88
N THR A 251 -16.01 -17.01 -32.40
CA THR A 251 -15.02 -16.07 -31.80
C THR A 251 -14.47 -16.61 -30.49
N PRO A 252 -13.14 -16.59 -30.24
CA PRO A 252 -12.58 -16.89 -28.92
C PRO A 252 -13.18 -16.00 -27.84
N LEU A 253 -13.14 -16.41 -26.56
CA LEU A 253 -13.71 -15.62 -25.44
C LEU A 253 -13.09 -14.24 -25.29
N GLN A 254 -11.82 -14.06 -25.68
CA GLN A 254 -11.07 -12.79 -25.63
C GLN A 254 -11.08 -12.12 -24.25
N VAL A 255 -11.17 -12.93 -23.19
CA VAL A 255 -11.07 -12.40 -21.82
C VAL A 255 -9.69 -11.81 -21.56
N ARG A 256 -9.65 -10.66 -20.91
CA ARG A 256 -8.44 -9.97 -20.50
C ARG A 256 -8.56 -9.57 -19.05
N HIS A 257 -7.52 -9.86 -18.27
CA HIS A 257 -7.41 -9.26 -16.94
C HIS A 257 -7.13 -7.76 -17.10
N ASN A 258 -8.02 -6.94 -16.57
CA ASN A 258 -7.71 -5.53 -16.39
C ASN A 258 -6.82 -5.40 -15.13
N PRO A 259 -5.53 -5.06 -15.26
CA PRO A 259 -4.62 -4.96 -14.12
C PRO A 259 -5.03 -3.84 -13.15
N THR A 260 -5.65 -2.79 -13.65
CA THR A 260 -6.14 -1.66 -12.85
C THR A 260 -7.41 -2.00 -12.07
N PHE A 261 -8.30 -2.80 -12.66
CA PHE A 261 -9.60 -3.14 -12.09
C PHE A 261 -9.57 -4.38 -11.18
N GLY A 262 -8.58 -5.26 -11.36
CA GLY A 262 -8.50 -6.53 -10.65
C GLY A 262 -7.24 -6.74 -9.82
N ASN A 263 -6.14 -6.03 -10.10
CA ASN A 263 -4.85 -6.39 -9.52
C ASN A 263 -3.83 -5.25 -9.61
N VAL A 264 -3.99 -4.23 -8.78
CA VAL A 264 -2.92 -3.25 -8.55
C VAL A 264 -2.05 -3.73 -7.39
N GLN A 265 -1.54 -4.97 -7.48
CA GLN A 265 -0.72 -5.57 -6.41
C GLN A 265 0.47 -4.68 -6.03
N GLN A 266 1.05 -3.98 -7.00
CA GLN A 266 2.23 -3.12 -6.75
C GLN A 266 1.91 -1.80 -6.06
N GLN A 267 0.64 -1.34 -6.08
CA GLN A 267 0.21 -0.06 -5.51
C GLN A 267 -0.86 -0.22 -4.42
N GLN A 268 -1.21 -1.44 -4.04
CA GLN A 268 -2.30 -1.69 -3.10
C GLN A 268 -2.05 -1.04 -1.73
N TYR A 269 -0.81 -0.96 -1.27
CA TYR A 269 -0.45 -0.24 -0.04
C TYR A 269 -0.82 1.25 -0.11
N VAL A 270 -0.61 1.89 -1.27
CA VAL A 270 -1.05 3.28 -1.50
C VAL A 270 -2.56 3.39 -1.39
N PHE A 271 -3.32 2.46 -1.98
CA PHE A 271 -4.78 2.48 -1.91
C PHE A 271 -5.31 2.26 -0.50
N ASP A 272 -4.72 1.32 0.25
CA ASP A 272 -5.11 1.06 1.64
C ASP A 272 -4.83 2.29 2.51
N PHE A 273 -3.69 2.96 2.33
CA PHE A 273 -3.38 4.20 3.02
C PHE A 273 -4.32 5.34 2.62
N VAL A 274 -4.59 5.52 1.33
CA VAL A 274 -5.57 6.51 0.82
C VAL A 274 -6.96 6.25 1.41
N GLU A 275 -7.41 5.00 1.46
CA GLU A 275 -8.69 4.63 2.06
C GLU A 275 -8.75 4.97 3.55
N GLN A 276 -7.72 4.65 4.32
CA GLN A 276 -7.61 5.02 5.73
C GLN A 276 -7.72 6.54 5.92
N GLN A 277 -7.02 7.33 5.10
CA GLN A 277 -7.08 8.79 5.15
C GLN A 277 -8.47 9.31 4.77
N LEU A 278 -9.14 8.71 3.78
CA LEU A 278 -10.52 9.05 3.40
C LEU A 278 -11.49 8.76 4.53
N VAL A 279 -11.38 7.60 5.17
CA VAL A 279 -12.22 7.23 6.32
C VAL A 279 -12.03 8.22 7.47
N ALA A 280 -10.80 8.59 7.78
CA ALA A 280 -10.50 9.57 8.82
C ALA A 280 -11.09 10.96 8.53
N LYS A 281 -11.13 11.39 7.26
CA LYS A 281 -11.62 12.71 6.84
C LYS A 281 -13.12 12.77 6.55
N LEU A 282 -13.71 11.72 5.97
CA LEU A 282 -15.08 11.70 5.43
C LEU A 282 -16.02 10.74 6.19
N GLY A 283 -15.48 9.87 7.03
CA GLY A 283 -16.18 8.82 7.75
C GLY A 283 -16.43 7.55 6.88
N GLN A 284 -16.44 6.39 7.53
CA GLN A 284 -16.59 5.05 6.93
C GLN A 284 -17.79 4.97 5.98
N ALA A 285 -18.98 5.44 6.41
CA ALA A 285 -20.21 5.37 5.62
C ALA A 285 -20.15 6.14 4.28
N THR A 286 -19.32 7.18 4.17
CA THR A 286 -19.13 7.93 2.92
C THR A 286 -18.21 7.16 1.97
N VAL A 287 -17.14 6.57 2.50
CA VAL A 287 -16.18 5.77 1.75
C VAL A 287 -16.83 4.48 1.25
N ASP A 288 -17.58 3.77 2.08
CA ASP A 288 -18.32 2.54 1.72
C ASP A 288 -19.36 2.78 0.62
N ARG A 289 -20.00 3.95 0.62
CA ARG A 289 -20.95 4.34 -0.42
C ARG A 289 -20.25 4.48 -1.77
N GLY A 290 -18.99 4.88 -1.77
CA GLY A 290 -18.15 5.02 -2.95
C GLY A 290 -18.64 6.04 -3.97
N GLY A 291 -18.20 5.86 -5.22
CA GLY A 291 -18.46 6.81 -6.31
C GLY A 291 -17.69 8.11 -6.15
N LEU A 292 -16.61 8.09 -5.37
CA LEU A 292 -15.76 9.23 -5.14
C LEU A 292 -14.75 9.37 -6.28
N LYS A 293 -14.41 10.62 -6.63
CA LYS A 293 -13.19 10.91 -7.40
C LYS A 293 -12.16 11.48 -6.43
N VAL A 294 -11.15 10.68 -6.16
CA VAL A 294 -10.12 10.95 -5.16
C VAL A 294 -8.86 11.42 -5.85
N TYR A 295 -8.41 12.63 -5.56
CA TYR A 295 -7.17 13.19 -6.11
C TYR A 295 -6.08 13.12 -5.06
N THR A 296 -5.01 12.41 -5.40
CA THR A 296 -3.87 12.20 -4.51
C THR A 296 -2.71 13.12 -4.82
N THR A 297 -1.71 13.09 -3.95
CA THR A 297 -0.42 13.75 -4.14
C THR A 297 0.62 12.83 -4.79
N ILE A 298 0.28 11.56 -5.01
CA ILE A 298 1.21 10.54 -5.52
C ILE A 298 1.71 10.91 -6.91
N ASN A 299 3.03 10.98 -7.05
CA ASN A 299 3.71 11.13 -8.32
C ASN A 299 4.05 9.75 -8.87
N LEU A 300 3.48 9.38 -10.02
CA LEU A 300 3.67 8.05 -10.60
C LEU A 300 5.13 7.72 -10.94
N LYS A 301 5.93 8.72 -11.31
CA LYS A 301 7.35 8.54 -11.58
C LYS A 301 8.13 8.28 -10.30
N ASP A 302 7.91 9.11 -9.28
CA ASP A 302 8.58 8.96 -7.99
C ASP A 302 8.18 7.63 -7.32
N GLN A 303 6.91 7.22 -7.46
CA GLN A 303 6.43 5.92 -7.01
C GLN A 303 7.14 4.76 -7.72
N ALA A 304 7.35 4.86 -9.04
CA ALA A 304 8.07 3.86 -9.82
C ALA A 304 9.57 3.83 -9.45
N TYR A 305 10.21 4.98 -9.28
CA TYR A 305 11.61 5.10 -8.85
C TYR A 305 11.82 4.51 -7.45
N ALA A 306 10.91 4.80 -6.51
CA ALA A 306 10.97 4.25 -5.17
C ALA A 306 10.91 2.70 -5.18
N ARG A 307 9.96 2.14 -5.94
CA ARG A 307 9.86 0.68 -6.07
C ARG A 307 11.08 0.07 -6.76
N HIS A 308 11.61 0.74 -7.78
CA HIS A 308 12.81 0.28 -8.50
C HIS A 308 14.03 0.26 -7.56
N ALA A 309 14.33 1.35 -6.86
CA ALA A 309 15.44 1.43 -5.94
C ALA A 309 15.38 0.34 -4.84
N LEU A 310 14.18 0.11 -4.28
CA LEU A 310 13.96 -0.95 -3.31
C LEU A 310 14.23 -2.34 -3.86
N LEU A 311 13.78 -2.64 -5.09
CA LEU A 311 13.94 -3.97 -5.70
C LEU A 311 15.36 -4.21 -6.25
N GLU A 312 16.06 -3.18 -6.65
CA GLU A 312 17.44 -3.28 -7.13
C GLU A 312 18.40 -3.65 -6.00
N ASN A 313 18.17 -3.09 -4.81
CA ASN A 313 19.01 -3.33 -3.65
C ASN A 313 18.55 -4.54 -2.80
N GLU A 314 17.23 -4.71 -2.61
CA GLU A 314 16.64 -5.72 -1.72
C GLU A 314 15.53 -6.50 -2.45
N GLY A 315 15.83 -7.02 -3.65
CA GLY A 315 14.87 -7.74 -4.49
C GLY A 315 15.10 -9.24 -4.60
N GLN A 316 16.16 -9.78 -3.98
CA GLN A 316 16.48 -11.20 -4.07
C GLN A 316 15.67 -12.05 -3.07
N PRO A 317 15.46 -13.34 -3.36
CA PRO A 317 14.81 -14.23 -2.40
C PRO A 317 15.62 -14.37 -1.11
N GLY A 318 15.10 -13.94 0.00
CA GLY A 318 15.75 -14.00 1.31
C GLY A 318 16.21 -12.64 1.84
N ASP A 319 16.18 -11.61 1.00
CA ASP A 319 16.45 -10.24 1.41
C ASP A 319 15.47 -9.78 2.49
N PRO A 320 15.89 -8.84 3.33
CA PRO A 320 15.00 -8.19 4.28
C PRO A 320 13.89 -7.41 3.57
N ALA A 321 12.83 -7.11 4.30
CA ALA A 321 11.83 -6.15 3.86
C ALA A 321 12.45 -4.75 3.86
N ALA A 322 12.06 -3.93 2.88
CA ALA A 322 12.50 -2.55 2.77
C ALA A 322 11.32 -1.66 2.40
N ALA A 323 11.28 -0.46 2.99
CA ALA A 323 10.22 0.52 2.74
C ALA A 323 10.80 1.93 2.58
N LEU A 324 10.14 2.73 1.72
CA LEU A 324 10.53 4.09 1.40
C LEU A 324 9.29 5.00 1.40
N VAL A 325 9.43 6.17 2.03
CA VAL A 325 8.46 7.27 1.92
C VAL A 325 9.20 8.53 1.49
N SER A 326 8.66 9.24 0.50
CA SER A 326 9.17 10.53 0.05
C SER A 326 8.12 11.62 0.10
N ILE A 327 8.49 12.77 0.68
CA ILE A 327 7.61 13.92 0.94
C ILE A 327 8.23 15.17 0.33
N ASN A 328 7.38 16.02 -0.28
CA ASN A 328 7.76 17.38 -0.63
C ASN A 328 7.69 18.25 0.65
N PRO A 329 8.84 18.76 1.16
CA PRO A 329 8.87 19.47 2.43
C PRO A 329 8.13 20.81 2.41
N TRP A 330 7.88 21.41 1.24
CA TRP A 330 7.28 22.74 1.11
C TRP A 330 5.75 22.73 1.15
N ASN A 331 5.12 21.57 0.99
CA ASN A 331 3.66 21.44 1.02
C ASN A 331 3.16 20.20 1.77
N GLY A 332 4.04 19.36 2.31
CA GLY A 332 3.70 18.14 3.03
C GLY A 332 3.12 17.02 2.13
N HIS A 333 3.18 17.17 0.81
CA HIS A 333 2.65 16.17 -0.12
C HIS A 333 3.50 14.90 -0.11
N ILE A 334 2.88 13.77 0.16
CA ILE A 334 3.50 12.45 0.02
C ILE A 334 3.53 12.11 -1.46
N LEU A 335 4.74 11.99 -2.01
CA LEU A 335 4.96 11.76 -3.44
C LEU A 335 5.07 10.27 -3.79
N ALA A 336 5.64 9.49 -2.86
CA ALA A 336 5.79 8.04 -2.99
C ALA A 336 5.67 7.33 -1.64
N ILE A 337 5.02 6.16 -1.67
CA ILE A 337 4.95 5.18 -0.58
C ILE A 337 5.22 3.83 -1.21
N ALA A 338 6.37 3.22 -0.92
CA ALA A 338 6.77 1.97 -1.56
C ALA A 338 7.42 1.01 -0.57
N GLN A 339 7.33 -0.29 -0.87
CA GLN A 339 8.08 -1.35 -0.20
C GLN A 339 8.46 -2.45 -1.21
N ASN A 340 9.50 -3.25 -0.90
CA ASN A 340 9.96 -4.31 -1.80
C ASN A 340 9.06 -5.56 -1.81
N THR A 341 8.24 -5.75 -0.78
CA THR A 341 7.31 -6.89 -0.67
C THR A 341 6.12 -6.74 -1.62
N ASN A 342 5.54 -7.88 -2.02
CA ASN A 342 4.29 -7.90 -2.78
C ASN A 342 3.09 -7.89 -1.85
N TYR A 343 2.00 -7.27 -2.31
CA TYR A 343 0.74 -7.23 -1.57
C TYR A 343 -0.01 -8.55 -1.72
N GLY A 344 -0.45 -9.15 -0.59
CA GLY A 344 -1.25 -10.35 -0.58
C GLY A 344 -1.08 -11.19 0.68
N LEU A 345 -1.62 -12.42 0.66
CA LEU A 345 -1.58 -13.39 1.75
C LEU A 345 -0.78 -14.66 1.40
N GLY A 346 -0.06 -14.64 0.29
CA GLY A 346 0.81 -15.73 -0.15
C GLY A 346 2.10 -15.83 0.68
N PRO A 347 2.91 -16.88 0.48
CA PRO A 347 4.12 -17.15 1.30
C PRO A 347 5.21 -16.06 1.26
N LYS A 348 5.17 -15.17 0.24
CA LYS A 348 6.12 -14.04 0.07
C LYS A 348 5.39 -12.72 -0.09
N GLU A 349 4.17 -12.65 0.38
CA GLU A 349 3.28 -11.50 0.30
C GLU A 349 2.92 -11.02 1.69
N THR A 350 2.59 -9.75 1.81
CA THR A 350 2.05 -9.19 3.04
C THR A 350 1.01 -8.14 2.72
N VAL A 351 0.02 -8.00 3.58
CA VAL A 351 -0.92 -6.87 3.58
C VAL A 351 -0.46 -5.76 4.52
N PHE A 352 0.64 -5.97 5.27
CA PHE A 352 1.18 -5.01 6.20
C PHE A 352 2.02 -3.96 5.46
N ASP A 353 1.67 -2.70 5.62
CA ASP A 353 2.39 -1.55 5.05
C ASP A 353 3.53 -1.12 5.96
N TYR A 354 4.76 -1.55 5.64
CA TYR A 354 5.95 -1.17 6.39
C TYR A 354 6.26 0.33 6.31
N ALA A 355 5.82 1.00 5.26
CA ALA A 355 6.08 2.42 5.07
C ALA A 355 5.29 3.32 6.03
N THR A 356 4.06 2.92 6.41
CA THR A 356 3.15 3.77 7.19
C THR A 356 2.71 3.17 8.52
N GLN A 357 2.73 1.84 8.66
CA GLN A 357 2.19 1.12 9.83
C GLN A 357 3.27 0.53 10.73
N SER A 358 4.54 0.50 10.29
CA SER A 358 5.59 -0.11 11.09
C SER A 358 5.90 0.71 12.36
N GLU A 359 6.25 0.00 13.42
CA GLU A 359 6.72 0.53 14.71
C GLU A 359 8.14 0.04 14.92
N ARG A 360 9.12 0.70 14.27
CA ARG A 360 10.52 0.26 14.26
C ARG A 360 11.43 1.22 15.01
N GLN A 361 12.41 0.66 15.73
CA GLN A 361 13.44 1.46 16.37
C GLN A 361 14.32 2.13 15.32
N THR A 362 14.59 3.42 15.52
CA THR A 362 15.30 4.25 14.55
C THR A 362 16.81 4.16 14.63
N GLY A 363 17.32 3.67 15.76
CA GLY A 363 18.74 3.80 16.06
C GLY A 363 19.21 5.26 15.91
N SER A 364 20.42 5.45 15.46
CA SER A 364 21.06 6.76 15.35
C SER A 364 20.36 7.79 14.46
N SER A 365 19.33 7.42 13.67
CA SER A 365 18.53 8.41 12.92
C SER A 365 17.63 9.26 13.82
N PHE A 366 17.52 8.97 15.12
CA PHE A 366 16.84 9.81 16.12
C PHE A 366 17.72 10.96 16.65
N LYS A 367 19.05 10.90 16.52
CA LYS A 367 19.99 11.92 17.01
C LYS A 367 19.72 13.35 16.53
N PRO A 368 19.19 13.61 15.32
CA PRO A 368 18.82 14.96 14.89
C PRO A 368 17.78 15.64 15.79
N PHE A 369 16.92 14.89 16.50
CA PHE A 369 15.99 15.50 17.46
C PHE A 369 16.75 16.04 18.69
N VAL A 370 17.77 15.33 19.15
CA VAL A 370 18.68 15.81 20.21
C VAL A 370 19.47 17.03 19.75
N LEU A 371 19.97 17.01 18.49
CA LEU A 371 20.66 18.15 17.89
C LEU A 371 19.74 19.37 17.78
N MET A 372 18.49 19.19 17.36
CA MET A 372 17.55 20.29 17.24
C MET A 372 17.13 20.85 18.60
N THR A 373 17.04 20.02 19.63
CA THR A 373 16.80 20.46 21.01
C THR A 373 17.95 21.34 21.48
N LEU A 374 19.20 20.91 21.26
CA LEU A 374 20.37 21.72 21.57
C LEU A 374 20.33 23.09 20.85
N ILE A 375 20.03 23.09 19.55
CA ILE A 375 20.06 24.32 18.73
C ILE A 375 18.91 25.26 19.08
N ARG A 376 17.70 24.74 19.26
CA ARG A 376 16.49 25.55 19.46
C ARG A 376 16.29 26.00 20.90
N ASP A 377 16.40 25.04 21.83
CA ASP A 377 15.97 25.26 23.21
C ASP A 377 17.11 25.80 24.08
N ASP A 378 18.34 25.38 23.80
CA ASP A 378 19.52 25.77 24.57
C ASP A 378 20.43 26.77 23.86
N ASP A 379 20.06 27.22 22.65
CA ASP A 379 20.87 28.10 21.78
C ASP A 379 22.30 27.58 21.58
N GLY A 380 22.45 26.25 21.67
CA GLY A 380 23.75 25.56 21.69
C GLY A 380 24.34 25.35 20.29
N ASN A 381 25.54 25.89 20.05
CA ASN A 381 26.23 25.74 18.78
C ASN A 381 26.96 24.39 18.73
N PRO A 382 26.59 23.47 17.79
CA PRO A 382 27.16 22.13 17.71
C PRO A 382 28.64 22.10 17.35
N ASN A 383 29.18 23.16 16.70
CA ASN A 383 30.58 23.25 16.36
C ASN A 383 31.47 23.63 17.54
N THR A 384 30.91 24.33 18.55
CA THR A 384 31.65 24.84 19.71
C THR A 384 31.23 24.18 21.04
N THR A 385 30.29 23.23 21.00
CA THR A 385 29.87 22.39 22.09
C THR A 385 30.61 21.06 22.04
N PHE A 386 31.29 20.67 23.10
CA PHE A 386 32.21 19.51 23.14
C PHE A 386 31.80 18.53 24.22
N TYR A 387 31.94 17.24 23.93
CA TYR A 387 31.77 16.12 24.84
C TYR A 387 32.94 15.15 24.72
N ASP A 388 33.21 14.41 25.78
CA ASP A 388 34.24 13.36 25.77
C ASP A 388 33.61 12.04 25.28
N SER A 389 34.08 11.57 24.13
CA SER A 389 33.74 10.25 23.60
C SER A 389 34.52 9.18 24.33
N HIS A 390 33.88 8.45 25.24
CA HIS A 390 34.44 7.34 26.00
C HIS A 390 33.35 6.32 26.36
N LEU A 391 33.73 5.12 26.82
CA LEU A 391 32.77 4.14 27.32
C LEU A 391 31.96 4.71 28.49
N LEU A 392 30.65 4.83 28.35
CA LEU A 392 29.75 5.15 29.45
C LEU A 392 29.39 3.85 30.17
N ALA A 393 30.16 3.53 31.21
CA ALA A 393 30.02 2.28 31.96
C ALA A 393 28.73 2.25 32.81
N PRO A 394 28.22 1.06 33.21
CA PRO A 394 27.10 0.96 34.10
C PRO A 394 27.31 1.85 35.36
N GLY A 395 26.24 2.57 35.74
CA GLY A 395 26.27 3.52 36.87
C GLY A 395 26.70 4.94 36.51
N TRP A 396 27.06 5.25 35.25
CA TRP A 396 27.38 6.63 34.83
C TRP A 396 26.16 7.57 34.93
N LEU A 397 24.94 7.05 34.77
CA LEU A 397 23.70 7.83 34.84
C LEU A 397 22.93 7.48 36.12
N PRO A 398 22.75 8.45 37.04
CA PRO A 398 21.94 8.25 38.25
C PRO A 398 20.49 7.88 37.90
N GLY A 399 19.95 6.88 38.62
CA GLY A 399 18.60 6.34 38.35
C GLY A 399 18.55 5.20 37.31
N TYR A 400 19.64 4.97 36.57
CA TYR A 400 19.76 3.91 35.56
C TYR A 400 21.06 3.10 35.79
N PRO A 401 21.17 2.32 36.86
CA PRO A 401 22.43 1.73 37.30
C PRO A 401 23.00 0.68 36.34
N THR A 402 22.18 0.10 35.46
CA THR A 402 22.62 -0.91 34.48
C THR A 402 22.83 -0.31 33.09
N TYR A 403 22.42 0.95 32.84
CA TYR A 403 22.55 1.57 31.55
C TYR A 403 23.99 1.89 31.22
N SER A 404 24.44 1.39 30.06
CA SER A 404 25.79 1.63 29.54
C SER A 404 25.68 1.95 28.05
N VAL A 405 26.60 2.78 27.56
CA VAL A 405 26.62 3.18 26.15
C VAL A 405 28.03 3.07 25.59
N GLN A 406 28.12 2.48 24.40
CA GLN A 406 29.37 2.34 23.65
C GLN A 406 29.15 2.76 22.20
N THR A 407 30.20 3.11 21.49
CA THR A 407 30.18 3.30 20.05
C THR A 407 30.01 1.95 19.34
N ALA A 408 29.49 1.96 18.11
CA ALA A 408 29.27 0.72 17.35
C ALA A 408 30.59 -0.03 17.08
N GLU A 409 31.66 0.69 16.82
CA GLU A 409 32.99 0.18 16.51
C GLU A 409 33.86 -0.07 17.76
N HIS A 410 33.34 0.16 18.98
CA HIS A 410 34.08 0.11 20.25
C HIS A 410 35.35 0.99 20.25
N SER A 411 35.36 2.07 19.45
CA SER A 411 36.44 3.04 19.36
C SER A 411 35.94 4.42 19.77
N TYR A 412 36.79 5.13 20.52
CA TYR A 412 36.43 6.39 21.14
C TYR A 412 37.36 7.51 20.66
N GLN A 413 36.82 8.71 20.49
CA GLN A 413 37.51 9.84 19.89
C GLN A 413 38.06 10.84 20.93
N GLY A 414 37.82 10.62 22.24
CA GLY A 414 38.09 11.64 23.25
C GLY A 414 37.20 12.87 23.05
N VAL A 415 37.71 14.06 23.30
CA VAL A 415 36.90 15.29 23.23
C VAL A 415 36.67 15.72 21.80
N ILE A 416 35.42 15.66 21.39
CA ILE A 416 34.96 16.04 20.03
C ILE A 416 33.75 16.99 20.09
N SER A 417 33.55 17.79 19.03
CA SER A 417 32.37 18.63 18.90
C SER A 417 31.13 17.78 18.62
N VAL A 418 29.96 18.32 18.93
CA VAL A 418 28.66 17.69 18.58
C VAL A 418 28.54 17.47 17.08
N THR A 419 29.05 18.39 16.26
CA THR A 419 29.12 18.20 14.78
C THR A 419 29.93 16.95 14.43
N ARG A 420 31.14 16.80 14.97
CA ARG A 420 31.96 15.62 14.69
C ARG A 420 31.33 14.34 15.19
N ALA A 421 30.68 14.39 16.36
CA ALA A 421 29.96 13.26 16.92
C ALA A 421 28.75 12.85 16.04
N MET A 422 28.05 13.82 15.40
CA MET A 422 26.99 13.53 14.44
C MET A 422 27.54 12.86 13.17
N THR A 423 28.64 13.39 12.63
CA THR A 423 29.34 12.84 11.44
C THR A 423 29.70 11.36 11.65
N LEU A 424 30.31 11.05 12.80
CA LEU A 424 30.73 9.70 13.17
C LEU A 424 29.61 8.85 13.79
N SER A 425 28.45 9.46 14.02
CA SER A 425 27.32 8.78 14.70
C SER A 425 27.66 8.30 16.11
N ASP A 426 28.49 9.04 16.87
CA ASP A 426 28.92 8.65 18.20
C ASP A 426 27.76 8.55 19.20
N ASN A 427 27.55 7.35 19.76
CA ASN A 427 26.45 7.08 20.68
C ASN A 427 26.74 7.70 22.07
N THR A 428 28.02 7.71 22.50
CA THR A 428 28.38 8.11 23.86
C THR A 428 28.24 9.62 24.05
N VAL A 429 28.57 10.40 23.01
CA VAL A 429 28.35 11.85 23.01
C VAL A 429 26.86 12.18 22.97
N PHE A 430 26.05 11.52 22.11
CA PHE A 430 24.63 11.81 22.02
C PHE A 430 23.82 11.33 23.24
N ALA A 431 24.25 10.26 23.94
CA ALA A 431 23.64 9.87 25.19
C ALA A 431 23.88 10.92 26.29
N GLN A 432 25.09 11.44 26.39
CA GLN A 432 25.43 12.53 27.31
C GLN A 432 24.67 13.81 26.99
N LEU A 433 24.69 14.23 25.73
CA LEU A 433 23.98 15.41 25.22
C LEU A 433 22.46 15.31 25.46
N GLY A 434 21.84 14.17 25.14
CA GLY A 434 20.39 13.97 25.33
C GLY A 434 19.97 14.10 26.81
N VAL A 435 20.77 13.56 27.72
CA VAL A 435 20.55 13.74 29.18
C VAL A 435 20.70 15.20 29.59
N ASP A 436 21.70 15.90 29.04
CA ASP A 436 22.01 17.29 29.41
C ASP A 436 20.90 18.27 28.88
N VAL A 437 20.43 18.14 27.65
CA VAL A 437 19.34 18.96 27.11
C VAL A 437 17.96 18.54 27.66
N GLY A 438 17.89 17.36 28.28
CA GLY A 438 16.68 16.80 28.89
C GLY A 438 15.81 16.00 27.91
N MET A 439 15.61 14.71 28.23
CA MET A 439 14.89 13.79 27.31
C MET A 439 13.44 14.22 27.05
N SER A 440 12.74 14.83 28.03
CA SER A 440 11.38 15.38 27.80
C SER A 440 11.36 16.53 26.78
N ASN A 441 12.43 17.30 26.65
CA ASN A 441 12.57 18.34 25.65
C ASN A 441 12.85 17.71 24.26
N VAL A 442 13.63 16.62 24.22
CA VAL A 442 13.88 15.84 22.99
C VAL A 442 12.58 15.22 22.48
N ASP A 443 11.77 14.64 23.36
CA ASP A 443 10.46 14.08 22.99
C ASP A 443 9.52 15.17 22.45
N ALA A 444 9.46 16.32 23.15
CA ALA A 444 8.66 17.46 22.69
C ALA A 444 9.15 18.01 21.33
N MET A 445 10.47 18.02 21.10
CA MET A 445 11.04 18.37 19.79
C MET A 445 10.63 17.39 18.71
N ALA A 446 10.75 16.08 18.96
CA ALA A 446 10.38 15.03 18.01
C ALA A 446 8.89 15.12 17.66
N HIS A 447 8.01 15.30 18.64
CA HIS A 447 6.58 15.52 18.42
C HIS A 447 6.28 16.80 17.62
N ALA A 448 6.95 17.90 17.94
CA ALA A 448 6.79 19.15 17.21
C ALA A 448 7.23 19.03 15.73
N MET A 449 8.19 18.18 15.45
CA MET A 449 8.66 17.91 14.10
C MET A 449 7.81 16.90 13.32
N GLY A 450 6.87 16.17 13.96
CA GLY A 450 5.94 15.26 13.26
C GLY A 450 5.91 13.81 13.75
N ILE A 451 6.74 13.43 14.74
CA ILE A 451 6.63 12.10 15.34
C ILE A 451 5.34 12.01 16.15
N THR A 452 4.50 11.05 15.84
CA THR A 452 3.19 10.83 16.51
C THR A 452 3.22 9.62 17.45
N ALA A 453 4.23 8.76 17.33
CA ALA A 453 4.41 7.62 18.23
C ALA A 453 4.69 8.10 19.68
N PRO A 454 4.20 7.38 20.70
CA PRO A 454 4.48 7.71 22.09
C PRO A 454 5.99 7.62 22.39
N LEU A 455 6.52 8.65 23.06
CA LEU A 455 7.88 8.71 23.58
C LEU A 455 7.82 8.82 25.11
N PHE A 456 8.82 8.32 25.80
CA PHE A 456 8.75 8.08 27.25
C PHE A 456 9.83 8.81 28.03
N GLY A 457 10.72 9.54 27.37
CA GLY A 457 11.82 10.27 28.01
C GLY A 457 12.93 9.36 28.52
N TYR A 458 13.07 8.15 27.98
CA TYR A 458 14.15 7.26 28.38
C TYR A 458 15.48 7.72 27.78
N PRO A 459 16.60 7.60 28.57
CA PRO A 459 17.92 7.98 28.06
C PRO A 459 18.34 7.27 26.77
N SER A 460 17.83 6.05 26.51
CA SER A 460 18.08 5.30 25.29
C SER A 460 17.49 5.94 24.04
N GLU A 461 16.44 6.75 24.17
CA GLU A 461 15.78 7.44 23.05
C GLU A 461 16.72 8.47 22.41
N ALA A 462 17.66 9.05 23.17
CA ALA A 462 18.67 9.95 22.62
C ALA A 462 19.50 9.33 21.47
N ILE A 463 19.60 8.02 21.44
CA ILE A 463 20.34 7.25 20.42
C ILE A 463 19.39 6.34 19.62
N GLY A 464 18.06 6.54 19.76
CA GLY A 464 17.01 5.85 19.00
C GLY A 464 16.62 4.48 19.51
N GLY A 465 16.94 4.15 20.75
CA GLY A 465 16.41 2.97 21.45
C GLY A 465 15.01 3.26 21.97
N LEU A 466 14.02 3.29 21.08
CA LEU A 466 12.63 3.64 21.36
C LEU A 466 11.89 2.44 21.98
N HIS A 467 10.99 2.71 22.93
CA HIS A 467 10.13 1.67 23.49
C HIS A 467 9.00 1.26 22.51
N ILE A 468 8.38 2.25 21.89
CA ILE A 468 7.50 2.09 20.73
C ILE A 468 8.23 2.72 19.55
N GLY A 469 8.33 1.98 18.46
CA GLY A 469 9.03 2.46 17.27
C GLY A 469 8.21 3.46 16.44
N VAL A 470 8.77 3.84 15.32
CA VAL A 470 8.16 4.80 14.38
C VAL A 470 8.15 4.22 12.96
N SER A 471 7.33 4.80 12.08
CA SER A 471 7.29 4.41 10.66
C SER A 471 8.20 5.28 9.79
N PRO A 472 8.59 4.82 8.58
CA PRO A 472 9.24 5.65 7.58
C PRO A 472 8.50 6.95 7.28
N LEU A 473 7.17 6.92 7.26
CA LEU A 473 6.35 8.13 7.06
C LEU A 473 6.63 9.19 8.15
N GLN A 474 6.65 8.80 9.42
CA GLN A 474 6.92 9.72 10.52
C GLN A 474 8.35 10.29 10.45
N MET A 475 9.32 9.48 10.07
CA MET A 475 10.71 9.95 9.94
C MET A 475 10.90 10.87 8.74
N ALA A 476 10.26 10.58 7.60
CA ALA A 476 10.29 11.47 6.43
C ALA A 476 9.62 12.83 6.73
N ASP A 477 8.51 12.81 7.47
CA ASP A 477 7.80 14.02 7.92
C ASP A 477 8.65 14.87 8.86
N ALA A 478 9.26 14.26 9.85
CA ALA A 478 10.10 14.96 10.81
C ALA A 478 11.31 15.66 10.15
N TYR A 479 11.98 14.98 9.21
CA TYR A 479 13.11 15.57 8.49
C TYR A 479 12.65 16.61 7.45
N ALA A 480 11.41 16.49 6.93
CA ALA A 480 10.83 17.53 6.08
C ALA A 480 10.71 18.88 6.82
N THR A 481 10.49 18.85 8.14
CA THR A 481 10.45 20.05 8.98
C THR A 481 11.80 20.79 8.98
N ILE A 482 12.92 20.06 8.98
CA ILE A 482 14.25 20.69 8.84
C ILE A 482 14.43 21.20 7.41
N ALA A 483 14.10 20.39 6.41
CA ALA A 483 14.30 20.69 4.99
C ALA A 483 13.61 21.96 4.51
N ASN A 484 12.45 22.32 5.08
CA ASN A 484 11.69 23.52 4.73
C ASN A 484 11.93 24.72 5.67
N GLY A 485 13.05 24.71 6.38
CA GLY A 485 13.44 25.84 7.22
C GLY A 485 12.67 25.95 8.53
N GLY A 486 12.17 24.82 9.07
CA GLY A 486 11.59 24.76 10.41
C GLY A 486 10.07 24.91 10.48
N ASN A 487 9.37 24.75 9.37
CA ASN A 487 7.91 24.68 9.36
C ASN A 487 7.47 23.21 9.26
N HIS A 488 6.74 22.74 10.26
CA HIS A 488 6.05 21.45 10.17
C HIS A 488 4.77 21.59 9.37
N LEU A 489 4.61 20.75 8.35
CA LEU A 489 3.44 20.61 7.50
C LEU A 489 2.98 19.17 7.60
N ALA A 490 1.83 18.92 8.22
CA ALA A 490 1.31 17.56 8.36
C ALA A 490 1.27 16.83 7.00
N PRO A 491 1.82 15.62 6.89
CA PRO A 491 1.89 14.93 5.62
C PRO A 491 0.50 14.56 5.11
N THR A 492 0.26 14.70 3.81
CA THR A 492 -1.00 14.34 3.19
C THR A 492 -0.79 13.58 1.89
N VAL A 493 -1.64 12.58 1.65
CA VAL A 493 -1.75 11.89 0.37
C VAL A 493 -2.98 12.36 -0.42
N LEU A 494 -3.85 13.21 0.18
CA LEU A 494 -5.10 13.66 -0.42
C LEU A 494 -5.08 15.18 -0.67
N THR A 495 -5.46 15.59 -1.87
CA THR A 495 -5.66 17.02 -2.20
C THR A 495 -7.13 17.41 -2.20
N LYS A 496 -7.98 16.62 -2.84
CA LYS A 496 -9.43 16.87 -2.91
C LYS A 496 -10.20 15.58 -3.19
N VAL A 497 -11.49 15.62 -2.85
CA VAL A 497 -12.44 14.56 -3.21
C VAL A 497 -13.67 15.19 -3.86
N VAL A 498 -14.12 14.62 -4.98
CA VAL A 498 -15.40 14.97 -5.60
C VAL A 498 -16.42 13.88 -5.26
N LEU A 499 -17.49 14.28 -4.59
CA LEU A 499 -18.59 13.37 -4.25
C LEU A 499 -19.44 13.02 -5.49
N PRO A 500 -20.24 11.94 -5.47
CA PRO A 500 -21.15 11.59 -6.57
C PRO A 500 -22.15 12.71 -6.93
N THR A 501 -22.42 13.61 -6.01
CA THR A 501 -23.27 14.80 -6.21
C THR A 501 -22.59 15.92 -6.97
N GLY A 502 -21.30 15.80 -7.30
CA GLY A 502 -20.48 16.85 -7.90
C GLY A 502 -19.89 17.83 -6.87
N LYS A 503 -20.23 17.71 -5.58
CA LYS A 503 -19.63 18.56 -4.53
C LYS A 503 -18.15 18.23 -4.38
N VAL A 504 -17.30 19.26 -4.47
CA VAL A 504 -15.87 19.17 -4.21
C VAL A 504 -15.60 19.42 -2.72
N ILE A 505 -14.81 18.56 -2.11
CA ILE A 505 -14.26 18.72 -0.76
C ILE A 505 -12.76 18.91 -0.92
N ASP A 506 -12.26 20.07 -0.56
CA ASP A 506 -10.85 20.37 -0.48
C ASP A 506 -10.29 19.75 0.82
N LEU A 507 -9.23 18.96 0.70
CA LEU A 507 -8.55 18.29 1.81
C LEU A 507 -7.14 18.84 2.00
N GLY A 508 -6.89 20.04 1.46
CA GLY A 508 -5.61 20.73 1.57
C GLY A 508 -5.04 20.72 2.99
N ASN A 509 -3.74 20.90 3.08
CA ASN A 509 -3.02 20.82 4.34
C ASN A 509 -3.45 21.92 5.31
N PRO A 510 -3.41 21.65 6.62
CA PRO A 510 -3.50 22.69 7.62
C PRO A 510 -2.33 23.69 7.44
N PRO A 511 -2.48 24.92 7.93
CA PRO A 511 -1.40 25.88 7.86
C PRO A 511 -0.15 25.36 8.57
N PRO A 512 1.05 25.73 8.10
CA PRO A 512 2.31 25.26 8.71
C PRO A 512 2.44 25.74 10.15
N THR A 513 3.01 24.89 10.99
CA THR A 513 3.39 25.24 12.36
C THR A 513 4.90 25.50 12.41
N ARG A 514 5.30 26.72 12.84
CA ARG A 514 6.72 27.05 13.04
C ARG A 514 7.26 26.31 14.27
N VAL A 515 8.23 25.43 14.06
CA VAL A 515 8.91 24.68 15.12
C VAL A 515 10.21 25.38 15.55
N PHE A 516 11.02 25.83 14.59
CA PHE A 516 12.26 26.57 14.78
C PHE A 516 12.52 27.52 13.63
N SER A 517 13.50 28.41 13.75
CA SER A 517 13.82 29.40 12.72
C SER A 517 14.54 28.77 11.52
N GLU A 518 14.52 29.45 10.36
CA GLU A 518 15.25 29.04 9.17
C GLU A 518 16.77 28.94 9.44
N ALA A 519 17.29 29.83 10.26
CA ALA A 519 18.70 29.85 10.60
C ALA A 519 19.11 28.65 11.49
N GLN A 520 18.24 28.23 12.40
CA GLN A 520 18.43 27.02 13.21
C GLN A 520 18.33 25.75 12.34
N ALA A 521 17.36 25.70 11.43
CA ALA A 521 17.24 24.61 10.46
C ALA A 521 18.47 24.48 9.56
N TYR A 522 18.98 25.62 9.08
CA TYR A 522 20.17 25.68 8.23
C TYR A 522 21.43 25.21 9.01
N ALA A 523 21.58 25.63 10.27
CA ALA A 523 22.67 25.16 11.12
C ALA A 523 22.65 23.63 11.31
N ALA A 524 21.49 23.05 11.55
CA ALA A 524 21.33 21.61 11.60
C ALA A 524 21.63 20.95 10.25
N THR A 525 21.17 21.54 9.16
CA THR A 525 21.45 21.04 7.79
C THR A 525 22.94 20.98 7.50
N GLN A 526 23.71 21.99 7.88
CA GLN A 526 25.18 21.98 7.72
C GLN A 526 25.84 20.82 8.50
N VAL A 527 25.35 20.52 9.70
CA VAL A 527 25.83 19.36 10.47
C VAL A 527 25.44 18.04 9.80
N LEU A 528 24.20 17.92 9.28
CA LEU A 528 23.72 16.71 8.65
C LEU A 528 24.32 16.47 7.25
N GLN A 529 24.77 17.51 6.58
CA GLN A 529 25.56 17.39 5.32
C GLN A 529 26.88 16.65 5.57
N THR A 530 27.57 16.88 6.72
CA THR A 530 28.84 16.18 7.00
C THR A 530 28.67 14.66 7.15
N VAL A 531 27.47 14.20 7.50
CA VAL A 531 27.16 12.74 7.57
C VAL A 531 27.19 12.11 6.18
N VAL A 532 26.70 12.84 5.15
CA VAL A 532 26.66 12.39 3.76
C VAL A 532 28.02 12.55 3.09
N THR A 533 28.72 13.66 3.34
CA THR A 533 29.97 13.97 2.63
C THR A 533 31.21 13.25 3.17
N GLU A 534 31.28 13.00 4.48
CA GLU A 534 32.47 12.43 5.12
C GLU A 534 32.17 11.48 6.32
N GLY A 535 30.89 11.19 6.54
CA GLY A 535 30.44 10.41 7.68
C GLY A 535 29.91 9.02 7.33
N THR A 536 29.00 8.52 8.20
CA THR A 536 28.41 7.18 8.05
C THR A 536 27.45 7.03 6.88
N GLY A 537 27.04 8.12 6.25
CA GLY A 537 26.04 8.18 5.18
C GLY A 537 26.63 8.41 3.77
N THR A 538 27.94 8.22 3.57
CA THR A 538 28.59 8.51 2.26
C THR A 538 28.01 7.69 1.09
N ALA A 539 27.41 6.52 1.34
CA ALA A 539 26.74 5.77 0.30
C ALA A 539 25.41 6.41 -0.19
N ALA A 540 24.93 7.46 0.49
CA ALA A 540 23.79 8.26 0.03
C ALA A 540 24.19 9.46 -0.82
N ASP A 541 25.51 9.72 -1.00
CA ASP A 541 26.00 10.82 -1.85
C ASP A 541 25.76 10.52 -3.33
N TYR A 542 24.75 11.16 -3.92
CA TYR A 542 24.39 11.04 -5.33
C TYR A 542 24.95 12.20 -6.18
N GLY A 543 25.96 12.89 -5.67
CA GLY A 543 26.66 13.98 -6.38
C GLY A 543 25.98 15.34 -6.29
N CYS A 544 24.92 15.49 -5.50
CA CYS A 544 24.21 16.75 -5.29
C CYS A 544 24.00 17.04 -3.80
N PRO A 545 23.76 18.31 -3.40
CA PRO A 545 23.62 18.67 -2.00
C PRO A 545 22.52 17.89 -1.29
N ALA A 546 22.91 17.14 -0.26
CA ALA A 546 22.05 16.32 0.57
C ALA A 546 22.47 16.38 2.04
N ALA A 547 21.51 16.26 2.92
CA ALA A 547 21.70 16.17 4.36
C ALA A 547 20.92 14.97 4.90
N GLY A 548 21.45 14.24 5.88
CA GLY A 548 20.77 13.06 6.36
C GLY A 548 21.46 12.37 7.52
N LYS A 549 20.89 11.25 7.96
CA LYS A 549 21.43 10.46 9.06
C LYS A 549 21.14 8.98 8.87
N THR A 550 22.16 8.16 9.05
CA THR A 550 22.05 6.71 9.16
C THR A 550 21.48 6.30 10.52
N GLY A 551 20.72 5.23 10.54
CA GLY A 551 20.27 4.54 11.74
C GLY A 551 20.64 3.06 11.67
N THR A 552 21.07 2.49 12.78
CA THR A 552 21.28 1.06 12.94
C THR A 552 20.96 0.72 14.39
N THR A 553 20.12 -0.29 14.58
CA THR A 553 19.74 -0.75 15.91
C THR A 553 20.69 -1.83 16.41
N SER A 554 20.64 -2.06 17.73
CA SER A 554 21.39 -3.16 18.36
C SER A 554 21.04 -4.49 17.68
N ASN A 555 22.03 -5.37 17.53
CA ASN A 555 21.88 -6.66 16.83
C ASN A 555 21.46 -6.56 15.36
N TYR A 556 21.60 -5.40 14.74
CA TYR A 556 21.30 -5.21 13.30
C TYR A 556 19.87 -5.64 12.92
N THR A 557 18.87 -5.30 13.73
CA THR A 557 17.46 -5.63 13.42
C THR A 557 16.82 -4.64 12.49
N ASP A 558 17.29 -3.38 12.52
CA ASP A 558 16.80 -2.29 11.66
C ASP A 558 17.96 -1.46 11.12
N ALA A 559 17.92 -1.17 9.85
CA ALA A 559 18.82 -0.29 9.14
C ALA A 559 18.02 0.87 8.51
N TRP A 560 18.44 2.10 8.76
CA TRP A 560 17.77 3.31 8.32
C TRP A 560 18.72 4.26 7.60
N PHE A 561 18.18 4.96 6.61
CA PHE A 561 18.70 6.23 6.17
C PHE A 561 17.55 7.21 6.00
N VAL A 562 17.64 8.33 6.69
CA VAL A 562 16.66 9.42 6.55
C VAL A 562 17.42 10.65 6.11
N GLY A 563 17.06 11.18 4.95
CA GLY A 563 17.78 12.30 4.37
C GLY A 563 16.86 13.21 3.55
N TYR A 564 17.37 14.37 3.24
CA TYR A 564 16.63 15.35 2.46
C TYR A 564 17.55 16.18 1.56
N THR A 565 16.94 16.71 0.54
CA THR A 565 17.46 17.74 -0.36
C THR A 565 16.61 18.99 -0.19
N PRO A 566 16.89 20.12 -0.85
CA PRO A 566 15.99 21.27 -0.85
C PRO A 566 14.56 20.99 -1.36
N ARG A 567 14.31 19.84 -2.02
CA ARG A 567 13.02 19.52 -2.64
C ARG A 567 12.32 18.28 -2.09
N LEU A 568 13.06 17.34 -1.54
CA LEU A 568 12.54 16.04 -1.13
C LEU A 568 13.05 15.69 0.27
N SER A 569 12.18 15.16 1.12
CA SER A 569 12.53 14.48 2.37
C SER A 569 12.15 13.02 2.24
N THR A 570 13.12 12.12 2.41
CA THR A 570 12.92 10.69 2.15
C THR A 570 13.49 9.84 3.27
N ALA A 571 12.69 8.91 3.78
CA ALA A 571 13.09 7.90 4.74
C ALA A 571 13.10 6.53 4.09
N VAL A 572 14.17 5.78 4.31
CA VAL A 572 14.32 4.38 3.93
C VAL A 572 14.57 3.55 5.18
N TRP A 573 13.84 2.45 5.30
CA TRP A 573 14.00 1.43 6.33
C TRP A 573 14.22 0.07 5.67
N VAL A 574 15.11 -0.74 6.28
CA VAL A 574 15.39 -2.14 5.91
C VAL A 574 15.43 -2.99 7.18
N GLY A 575 14.75 -4.14 7.16
CA GLY A 575 14.71 -5.07 8.29
C GLY A 575 13.84 -6.28 8.00
N TYR A 576 14.01 -7.34 8.78
CA TYR A 576 13.11 -8.49 8.64
C TYR A 576 11.73 -8.20 9.25
N PRO A 577 10.65 -8.84 8.74
CA PRO A 577 9.30 -8.71 9.31
C PRO A 577 9.23 -9.05 10.80
N ASN A 578 10.01 -10.04 11.24
CA ASN A 578 10.21 -10.33 12.65
C ASN A 578 11.26 -9.36 13.21
N ASP A 579 10.85 -8.47 14.11
CA ASP A 579 11.66 -7.42 14.74
C ASP A 579 12.84 -7.94 15.59
N THR A 580 12.87 -9.22 15.90
CA THR A 580 13.97 -9.87 16.60
C THR A 580 15.00 -10.53 15.68
N ALA A 581 14.71 -10.62 14.37
CA ALA A 581 15.61 -11.23 13.40
C ALA A 581 16.74 -10.26 13.04
N SER A 582 17.96 -10.72 13.21
CA SER A 582 19.17 -9.94 12.98
C SER A 582 19.66 -10.04 11.52
N MET A 583 20.07 -8.91 10.96
CA MET A 583 20.75 -8.81 9.66
C MET A 583 22.27 -8.93 9.84
N THR A 584 22.74 -9.96 10.54
CA THR A 584 24.19 -10.19 10.79
C THR A 584 24.96 -10.56 9.55
N ASP A 585 24.28 -11.11 8.55
CA ASP A 585 24.83 -11.38 7.22
C ASP A 585 23.68 -11.26 6.20
N VAL A 586 23.74 -10.24 5.36
CA VAL A 586 22.79 -10.03 4.26
C VAL A 586 23.50 -10.40 2.97
N ASN A 587 23.14 -11.52 2.37
CA ASN A 587 23.67 -12.01 1.09
C ASN A 587 25.19 -12.19 1.04
N GLY A 588 25.83 -12.54 2.17
CA GLY A 588 27.28 -12.69 2.26
C GLY A 588 28.08 -11.38 2.28
N LEU A 589 27.40 -10.24 2.44
CA LEU A 589 28.00 -8.91 2.53
C LEU A 589 28.33 -8.49 3.97
N GLY A 590 28.01 -9.36 4.95
CA GLY A 590 28.20 -9.08 6.37
C GLY A 590 27.02 -8.33 7.00
N PRO A 591 27.23 -7.67 8.18
CA PRO A 591 26.15 -7.05 8.92
C PRO A 591 25.48 -5.89 8.17
N GLY A 592 24.15 -5.84 8.22
CA GLY A 592 23.35 -4.79 7.64
C GLY A 592 23.36 -3.49 8.46
N PHE A 593 23.95 -2.44 7.92
CA PHE A 593 23.95 -1.09 8.51
C PHE A 593 23.08 -0.15 7.70
N GLY A 594 22.65 0.94 8.31
CA GLY A 594 21.97 2.01 7.59
C GLY A 594 22.79 2.56 6.42
N GLY A 595 24.11 2.63 6.59
CA GLY A 595 25.04 3.07 5.53
C GLY A 595 25.26 2.06 4.40
N THR A 596 25.01 0.75 4.62
CA THR A 596 25.25 -0.29 3.62
C THR A 596 23.98 -0.80 2.94
N LEU A 597 22.81 -0.71 3.58
CA LEU A 597 21.53 -1.17 3.04
C LEU A 597 20.61 -0.01 2.68
N ALA A 598 20.28 0.87 3.63
CA ALA A 598 19.29 1.92 3.43
C ALA A 598 19.83 3.13 2.65
N ALA A 599 21.10 3.50 2.84
CA ALA A 599 21.71 4.64 2.15
C ALA A 599 21.87 4.42 0.62
N PRO A 600 22.25 3.24 0.10
CA PRO A 600 22.24 2.97 -1.34
C PRO A 600 20.84 3.06 -1.96
N ILE A 601 19.80 2.52 -1.30
CA ILE A 601 18.41 2.64 -1.76
C ILE A 601 18.01 4.12 -1.87
N TRP A 602 18.39 4.93 -0.87
CA TRP A 602 18.12 6.36 -0.86
C TRP A 602 18.85 7.08 -2.00
N HIS A 603 20.12 6.74 -2.24
CA HIS A 603 20.93 7.24 -3.35
C HIS A 603 20.24 7.00 -4.69
N ASP A 604 19.92 5.74 -5.00
CA ASP A 604 19.32 5.34 -6.28
C ASP A 604 17.97 6.01 -6.51
N TYR A 605 17.18 6.12 -5.44
CA TYR A 605 15.93 6.86 -5.50
C TYR A 605 16.15 8.35 -5.79
N MET A 606 17.09 9.01 -5.08
CA MET A 606 17.32 10.44 -5.24
C MET A 606 17.94 10.80 -6.59
N ASP A 607 18.84 9.98 -7.11
CA ASP A 607 19.40 10.18 -8.46
C ASP A 607 18.28 10.23 -9.51
N ALA A 608 17.30 9.32 -9.43
CA ALA A 608 16.17 9.28 -10.34
C ALA A 608 15.12 10.39 -10.05
N ALA A 609 14.71 10.56 -8.77
CA ALA A 609 13.61 11.43 -8.37
C ALA A 609 13.98 12.92 -8.36
N SER A 610 15.27 13.27 -8.23
CA SER A 610 15.72 14.67 -8.31
C SER A 610 15.44 15.30 -9.66
N GLY A 611 15.29 14.49 -10.73
CA GLY A 611 15.12 14.95 -12.10
C GLY A 611 16.28 15.86 -12.58
N GLY A 612 17.49 15.61 -12.05
CA GLY A 612 18.69 16.41 -12.34
C GLY A 612 18.76 17.74 -11.57
N TYR A 613 17.89 17.95 -10.59
CA TYR A 613 18.00 19.11 -9.71
C TYR A 613 19.12 18.94 -8.70
N CYS A 614 20.08 19.85 -8.71
CA CYS A 614 21.28 19.84 -7.87
C CYS A 614 21.49 21.20 -7.18
N GLY A 615 20.40 21.81 -6.71
CA GLY A 615 20.45 23.12 -6.05
C GLY A 615 20.91 23.02 -4.59
N GLU A 616 21.63 24.08 -4.16
CA GLU A 616 22.12 24.21 -2.78
C GLU A 616 20.98 24.49 -1.78
N PHE A 617 21.23 24.16 -0.51
CA PHE A 617 20.38 24.63 0.58
C PHE A 617 20.55 26.15 0.72
N THR A 618 19.43 26.87 0.71
CA THR A 618 19.44 28.33 0.76
C THR A 618 19.89 28.84 2.13
N PRO A 619 20.98 29.61 2.24
CA PRO A 619 21.36 30.22 3.50
C PRO A 619 20.28 31.18 4.01
N PRO A 620 20.05 31.28 5.32
CA PRO A 620 19.08 32.21 5.90
C PRO A 620 19.53 33.65 5.73
N THR A 621 18.56 34.56 5.61
CA THR A 621 18.86 36.02 5.51
C THR A 621 19.46 36.58 6.79
N VAL A 622 19.09 36.02 7.94
CA VAL A 622 19.64 36.37 9.26
C VAL A 622 20.34 35.13 9.82
N PRO A 623 21.66 35.12 9.90
CA PRO A 623 22.44 34.01 10.42
C PRO A 623 22.12 33.75 11.90
N TRP A 624 22.14 32.47 12.31
CA TRP A 624 22.17 32.08 13.71
C TRP A 624 23.58 31.63 14.07
N TYR A 625 24.09 32.07 15.20
CA TYR A 625 25.45 31.72 15.62
C TYR A 625 25.49 30.78 16.80
N GLY A 626 24.49 30.82 17.69
CA GLY A 626 24.46 30.06 18.93
C GLY A 626 25.66 30.29 19.83
N SER A 627 25.63 29.68 21.00
CA SER A 627 26.70 29.76 22.00
C SER A 627 27.21 28.37 22.32
N PRO A 628 28.46 28.22 22.85
CA PRO A 628 28.89 26.96 23.42
C PRO A 628 27.93 26.54 24.56
N TYR A 629 27.38 25.32 24.46
CA TYR A 629 26.53 24.77 25.52
C TYR A 629 27.39 24.09 26.60
N PHE A 630 27.10 24.38 27.86
CA PHE A 630 27.80 23.86 29.02
C PHE A 630 26.86 23.02 29.89
N GLY A 631 26.37 21.90 29.36
CA GLY A 631 25.64 20.90 30.11
C GLY A 631 26.49 20.21 31.13
N LYS A 632 25.89 19.38 31.99
CA LYS A 632 26.57 18.69 33.08
C LYS A 632 27.74 17.82 32.63
N HIS A 633 27.64 17.19 31.46
CA HIS A 633 28.64 16.29 30.89
C HIS A 633 29.47 16.96 29.78
N ALA A 634 29.16 18.21 29.39
CA ALA A 634 29.91 18.96 28.41
C ALA A 634 31.30 19.33 28.94
N VAL A 635 32.30 19.34 28.05
CA VAL A 635 33.68 19.68 28.36
C VAL A 635 34.10 21.02 27.80
N SER A 636 34.82 21.83 28.57
CA SER A 636 35.35 23.09 28.06
C SER A 636 36.59 22.82 27.20
N TYR A 637 36.57 23.30 25.93
CA TYR A 637 37.73 23.18 25.03
C TYR A 637 39.03 23.76 25.60
N ARG A 638 38.97 24.77 26.50
CA ARG A 638 40.14 25.36 27.17
C ARG A 638 40.85 24.39 28.11
N SER A 639 40.22 23.35 28.62
CA SER A 639 40.81 22.36 29.51
C SER A 639 41.72 21.36 28.78
N TYR A 640 41.67 21.28 27.47
CA TYR A 640 42.36 20.25 26.68
C TYR A 640 43.57 20.75 25.88
N VAL A 641 43.76 22.07 25.71
CA VAL A 641 44.83 22.62 24.82
C VAL A 641 46.21 22.57 25.48
N TYR A 642 46.39 22.05 26.67
CA TYR A 642 47.74 22.01 27.28
C TYR A 642 48.04 20.77 28.14
N THR A 643 48.22 19.64 27.49
CA THR A 643 49.28 18.71 27.90
C THR A 643 50.11 18.39 26.66
N ALA A 644 51.04 19.31 26.37
CA ALA A 644 52.13 18.99 25.47
C ALA A 644 52.86 17.77 26.04
N PRO A 645 53.16 16.72 25.26
CA PRO A 645 54.00 15.66 25.73
C PRO A 645 55.32 16.27 26.16
N THR A 646 55.69 15.97 27.40
CA THR A 646 57.01 16.34 27.98
C THR A 646 58.07 15.82 27.02
N SER A 647 58.74 16.74 26.29
CA SER A 647 59.88 16.42 25.45
C SER A 647 60.95 15.81 26.36
N THR A 648 61.10 14.51 26.33
CA THR A 648 62.28 13.87 26.86
C THR A 648 63.44 14.21 25.97
N THR A 649 64.24 15.18 26.40
CA THR A 649 65.49 15.57 25.71
C THR A 649 66.43 14.38 25.76
N VAL A 650 66.49 13.61 24.71
CA VAL A 650 67.58 12.63 24.53
C VAL A 650 68.83 13.44 24.12
N THR A 651 69.75 13.60 25.06
CA THR A 651 71.07 14.17 24.79
C THR A 651 71.88 13.16 23.97
N VAL A 652 71.95 13.40 22.66
CA VAL A 652 72.86 12.70 21.79
C VAL A 652 74.20 13.43 21.88
N THR A 653 75.20 12.86 22.54
CA THR A 653 76.60 13.24 22.50
C THR A 653 77.20 12.81 21.14
N THR A 654 77.50 13.79 20.29
CA THR A 654 78.32 13.61 19.10
C THR A 654 79.77 13.98 19.44
N PRO A 655 80.77 13.18 18.99
CA PRO A 655 82.19 13.56 19.14
C PRO A 655 82.56 14.55 18.05
N ALA A 656 83.32 15.53 18.46
CA ALA A 656 83.94 16.59 17.63
C ALA A 656 84.86 16.01 16.59
N ASN A 657 84.79 16.54 15.34
CA ASN A 657 85.98 16.63 14.49
C ASN A 657 85.96 17.90 13.64
N THR A 658 87.04 18.58 13.71
CA THR A 658 87.45 19.80 13.14
C THR A 658 87.59 19.76 11.58
N SER A 659 87.20 20.80 10.86
CA SER A 659 88.08 21.65 10.07
C SER A 659 87.39 22.42 8.88
N THR A 660 87.43 23.73 9.00
CA THR A 660 87.79 24.79 8.01
C THR A 660 87.11 24.95 6.67
N THR A 661 86.77 26.26 6.48
CA THR A 661 86.80 27.14 5.28
C THR A 661 85.54 27.20 4.39
N GLY A 662 84.88 28.34 4.48
CA GLY A 662 84.78 29.37 3.45
C GLY A 662 83.74 29.19 2.36
N GLY A 663 82.80 30.14 2.33
CA GLY A 663 82.03 30.35 1.09
C GLY A 663 80.59 30.78 1.27
N THR A 664 80.36 32.05 1.20
CA THR A 664 79.13 32.82 1.16
C THR A 664 78.31 32.48 -0.09
N THR A 665 77.02 32.06 0.07
CA THR A 665 75.97 32.42 -0.94
C THR A 665 74.57 32.21 -0.30
N LEU A 666 73.66 33.13 -0.64
CA LEU A 666 72.28 33.27 -0.18
C LEU A 666 71.36 32.07 -0.50
N PRO A 667 70.25 31.90 0.23
CA PRO A 667 69.40 30.76 0.12
C PRO A 667 68.38 30.89 -1.04
N THR A 668 68.23 29.79 -1.80
CA THR A 668 67.14 29.55 -2.74
C THR A 668 66.07 28.71 -2.09
N THR A 669 64.84 29.10 -2.33
CA THR A 669 63.58 28.46 -1.92
C THR A 669 63.55 26.96 -2.24
N PRO A 670 62.97 26.08 -1.40
CA PRO A 670 62.78 24.70 -1.73
C PRO A 670 61.55 24.48 -2.62
N THR A 671 61.78 23.83 -3.76
CA THR A 671 60.77 23.30 -4.69
C THR A 671 60.14 22.07 -4.05
N VAL A 672 58.81 22.08 -3.95
CA VAL A 672 58.02 20.94 -3.55
C VAL A 672 58.04 19.88 -4.66
N ALA A 673 58.50 18.68 -4.34
CA ALA A 673 58.45 17.52 -5.24
C ALA A 673 57.03 16.98 -5.39
N ALA A 674 56.61 16.79 -6.66
CA ALA A 674 55.32 16.14 -6.99
C ALA A 674 55.33 14.65 -6.64
N PRO A 675 54.20 14.08 -6.28
CA PRO A 675 54.09 12.65 -6.01
C PRO A 675 54.18 11.81 -7.29
N PRO A 676 54.63 10.55 -7.23
CA PRO A 676 54.85 9.71 -8.37
C PRO A 676 53.56 9.32 -9.09
N THR A 677 53.54 9.50 -10.40
CA THR A 677 52.49 9.05 -11.30
C THR A 677 52.47 7.55 -11.38
N VAL A 678 51.35 6.93 -11.00
CA VAL A 678 51.08 5.51 -11.22
C VAL A 678 50.65 5.34 -12.68
N ALA A 679 51.35 4.52 -13.43
CA ALA A 679 51.07 4.20 -14.83
C ALA A 679 49.78 3.37 -14.93
N ALA A 680 48.88 3.79 -15.83
CA ALA A 680 47.70 3.06 -16.22
C ALA A 680 48.04 1.73 -16.90
N PRO A 681 47.33 0.63 -16.63
CA PRO A 681 47.50 -0.61 -17.39
C PRO A 681 46.86 -0.52 -18.77
N ALA A 682 47.57 -1.08 -19.75
CA ALA A 682 47.22 -1.10 -21.17
C ALA A 682 45.87 -1.83 -21.41
N SER A 683 45.04 -1.19 -22.25
CA SER A 683 43.82 -1.78 -22.78
C SER A 683 44.12 -2.95 -23.70
N THR A 684 43.65 -4.14 -23.33
CA THR A 684 43.53 -5.28 -24.24
C THR A 684 42.09 -5.37 -24.74
N SER A 685 41.92 -5.35 -26.06
CA SER A 685 40.64 -5.57 -26.75
C SER A 685 40.01 -6.93 -26.43
N PRO A 686 38.69 -7.03 -26.35
CA PRO A 686 38.04 -8.29 -26.07
C PRO A 686 38.01 -9.20 -27.31
N ALA A 687 38.38 -10.44 -27.10
CA ALA A 687 38.22 -11.54 -28.05
C ALA A 687 36.74 -11.94 -28.16
N SER A 688 36.35 -12.28 -29.37
CA SER A 688 34.99 -12.69 -29.78
C SER A 688 34.41 -13.83 -28.93
N ALA A 689 33.14 -13.70 -28.54
CA ALA A 689 32.35 -14.72 -27.88
C ALA A 689 32.04 -15.89 -28.82
N PRO A 690 32.00 -17.14 -28.32
CA PRO A 690 31.51 -18.29 -29.08
C PRO A 690 29.99 -18.39 -29.07
N ALA A 691 29.43 -18.85 -30.20
CA ALA A 691 27.98 -19.04 -30.43
C ALA A 691 27.33 -20.08 -29.47
N PRO A 692 26.03 -19.97 -29.20
CA PRO A 692 25.32 -20.89 -28.31
C PRO A 692 25.08 -22.26 -28.97
N PRO A 693 25.02 -23.35 -28.19
CA PRO A 693 24.77 -24.68 -28.71
C PRO A 693 23.28 -24.89 -29.05
N VAL A 694 23.09 -25.60 -30.15
CA VAL A 694 21.82 -26.04 -30.74
C VAL A 694 21.17 -27.11 -29.86
N SER A 695 19.88 -26.98 -29.56
CA SER A 695 19.07 -28.01 -28.89
C SER A 695 18.85 -29.23 -29.75
N PRO A 696 18.89 -30.46 -29.22
CA PRO A 696 18.47 -31.63 -29.94
C PRO A 696 16.98 -31.90 -29.77
N THR A 697 16.39 -32.26 -30.89
CA THR A 697 15.03 -32.72 -31.13
C THR A 697 14.72 -34.02 -30.39
N SER A 698 13.47 -34.09 -29.89
CA SER A 698 12.85 -35.34 -29.36
C SER A 698 12.65 -36.42 -30.42
N PRO A 699 12.62 -37.68 -30.03
CA PRO A 699 11.77 -38.64 -30.70
C PRO A 699 10.69 -39.24 -29.79
N SER A 700 9.53 -39.36 -30.38
CA SER A 700 8.33 -40.08 -29.96
C SER A 700 8.58 -41.60 -29.84
N GLY A 701 7.89 -42.25 -28.89
CA GLY A 701 7.82 -43.70 -28.87
C GLY A 701 7.01 -44.28 -27.71
N PHE A 702 5.83 -44.72 -27.99
CA PHE A 702 4.92 -45.71 -27.41
C PHE A 702 5.40 -46.64 -26.30
N GLY A 703 4.49 -46.98 -25.37
CA GLY A 703 4.56 -48.18 -24.55
C GLY A 703 3.57 -48.28 -23.42
N ASN A 704 2.47 -49.01 -23.65
CA ASN A 704 1.48 -49.53 -22.70
C ASN A 704 2.09 -50.38 -21.59
N GLY A 705 1.44 -50.42 -20.42
CA GLY A 705 1.64 -51.44 -19.41
C GLY A 705 0.80 -51.27 -18.17
N ALA A 706 -0.23 -52.08 -18.08
CA ALA A 706 -1.22 -52.18 -17.02
C ALA A 706 -0.74 -53.00 -15.81
N SER A 707 -1.58 -52.98 -14.76
CA SER A 707 -1.71 -53.87 -13.57
C SER A 707 -1.03 -53.31 -12.32
N GLY A 708 -1.68 -53.25 -11.19
CA GLY A 708 -2.70 -54.04 -10.57
C GLY A 708 -2.33 -54.24 -9.11
N GLY A 709 -3.27 -54.17 -8.19
CA GLY A 709 -3.12 -54.89 -6.91
C GLY A 709 -3.13 -53.97 -5.66
N THR A 710 -4.26 -53.75 -5.08
CA THR A 710 -4.81 -54.37 -3.84
C THR A 710 -4.18 -54.00 -2.51
N SER A 711 -4.94 -53.31 -1.73
CA SER A 711 -5.73 -53.77 -0.56
C SER A 711 -5.15 -53.57 0.84
N ALA A 712 -6.05 -53.16 1.70
CA ALA A 712 -6.26 -53.43 3.14
C ALA A 712 -5.47 -52.50 4.06
N GLY A 713 -6.00 -51.85 5.08
CA GLY A 713 -7.15 -52.15 5.90
C GLY A 713 -6.82 -51.79 7.35
N GLY A 714 -7.76 -51.39 8.15
CA GLY A 714 -7.68 -51.45 9.63
C GLY A 714 -7.68 -50.08 10.30
N THR A 715 -8.77 -49.56 10.67
CA THR A 715 -9.60 -49.75 11.90
C THR A 715 -9.06 -49.09 13.16
N SER A 716 -9.93 -48.26 13.68
CA SER A 716 -10.49 -48.15 15.04
C SER A 716 -9.79 -47.33 16.11
N GLY A 717 -10.58 -46.52 16.79
CA GLY A 717 -10.77 -46.36 18.18
C GLY A 717 -10.91 -44.92 18.60
N ALA A 718 -11.97 -44.37 18.82
CA ALA A 718 -13.04 -44.18 19.77
C ALA A 718 -12.60 -43.89 21.21
N ALA A 719 -13.33 -42.93 21.78
CA ALA A 719 -13.59 -42.57 23.19
C ALA A 719 -12.89 -41.26 23.62
N GLY A 720 -13.54 -40.21 24.14
CA GLY A 720 -14.76 -40.16 24.95
C GLY A 720 -14.48 -39.34 26.19
N GLY A 721 -15.39 -38.44 26.59
CA GLY A 721 -15.40 -37.91 27.97
C GLY A 721 -15.24 -36.38 28.04
N THR A 722 -16.27 -35.65 28.09
CA THR A 722 -17.21 -35.13 29.11
C THR A 722 -16.69 -33.99 29.99
N SER A 723 -17.40 -32.89 29.87
CA SER A 723 -18.06 -32.03 30.88
C SER A 723 -17.22 -31.22 31.85
N GLY A 724 -17.58 -29.95 31.97
CA GLY A 724 -17.36 -29.14 33.16
C GLY A 724 -17.74 -27.69 32.95
N ALA A 725 -18.96 -27.34 33.29
CA ALA A 725 -19.46 -25.98 33.41
C ALA A 725 -18.84 -25.26 34.63
N GLY A 726 -18.66 -23.94 34.54
CA GLY A 726 -18.30 -23.10 35.68
C GLY A 726 -18.54 -21.62 35.38
N THR A 727 -19.68 -21.16 35.82
CA THR A 727 -20.14 -19.78 35.93
C THR A 727 -19.27 -18.97 36.93
N GLY A 728 -19.06 -17.69 36.68
CA GLY A 728 -18.55 -16.75 37.70
C GLY A 728 -18.43 -15.32 37.21
N ASN A 729 -19.41 -14.52 37.57
CA ASN A 729 -19.44 -13.04 37.53
C ASN A 729 -18.31 -12.39 38.33
N GLY A 730 -17.98 -11.14 37.96
CA GLY A 730 -17.34 -10.21 38.88
C GLY A 730 -16.78 -8.93 38.19
N GLN A 731 -17.48 -7.86 38.39
CA GLN A 731 -17.13 -6.48 38.10
C GLN A 731 -15.87 -6.05 38.87
N GLY A 732 -15.12 -5.09 38.28
CA GLY A 732 -14.09 -4.27 38.89
C GLY A 732 -13.44 -3.41 37.83
#